data_067d5f0f0e6dee836dbc42409bf508e0
#
_entry.id   067d5f0f0e6dee836dbc42409bf508e0
#
_cell.length_a   1.000
_cell.length_b   1.000
_cell.length_c   1.000
_cell.angle_alpha   90.00
_cell.angle_beta   90.00
_cell.angle_gamma   90.00
#
_symmetry.space_group_name_H-M   'P 1'
#
loop_
_entity.id
_entity.type
_entity.pdbx_description
1 polymer ?
#
loop_
_entity_poly.entity_id
_entity_poly.type
_entity_poly.pdbx_seq_one_letter_code
_entity_poly.pdbx_strand_id
1 'polypeptide(L)'
;MTKVFTNVKPSTQREGTHYQGRISVQAQPDWVQVMSDSEVEISSELLWSCLSSGKPRPSVRWLRNGQPLTTQDRVEVNGAHLKISSLALEDSGMYQCVAENKHGTIYASAELRVQVQAPDFRLNPVRRLIPAARGGQVMIECRPRAAPKPILFWSRGTELLANSSRITVAPDGTLWIRNVSRADEGKYTCFAENYLGKANSTGHLSVRDATKITLAPSNADINQGENVTLQCHASHDPTMDLTFTWALKGVLLDLEDPAGPYFRIQGQENIGDLLIVNAQLSQAGIFTCTAQTVVDSASASARLVVRGPPGPPGGILVKMVTDTSVELWWSHGHDNHSPIGKYIIMGQSSLSSEWKKMRTDPVNIEGNAESARVIGLMPWMDYRFQVIASNILGKGEPSQPSAMIRTQPAAPTVAPSGLGGGGGDHQELIMTWTPMAREYQNGDGFGYILAFRKKGTSVWSEVRIPHVESSRHVYYNESLAPYTPFEVKIQAYNRRGVGPFSQMVEVYSAEEEPTVGPASINATALSAFEIQVSWEPVQQLSANGILRGYEIRYWRQHEREAAADRVRTAGLEPTARVSGLRPSTRYHVAVFAYNSAGTGPPSPRTTVTTRKPPPNRPPGNVSWKIQGSQVAVRWDHVTAMHNESAVLGYKVLYKHEDQTVLKLLDKTKTSVSLPQPKDNGYVVLEIRSWGEGGDGPAHEIIVSRDSGTGMMVQNNSSSIPSSSLLLLIFFLSLMDL
;
A
#
# COMPACT_ATOMS: atom_id res chain seq x y z
N MET A 1 17.53 3.91 -33.74
CA MET A 1 16.56 5.04 -33.58
C MET A 1 17.32 6.35 -33.53
N THR A 2 17.46 7.00 -34.67
CA THR A 2 18.07 8.33 -34.75
C THR A 2 16.97 9.31 -35.10
N LYS A 3 16.55 10.12 -34.12
CA LYS A 3 15.62 11.24 -34.32
C LYS A 3 16.41 12.41 -34.89
N VAL A 4 16.09 12.82 -36.10
CA VAL A 4 16.52 14.12 -36.64
C VAL A 4 15.43 15.15 -36.36
N PHE A 5 15.69 16.07 -35.44
CA PHE A 5 14.88 17.27 -35.25
C PHE A 5 15.44 18.39 -36.13
N THR A 6 14.67 18.88 -37.05
CA THR A 6 14.94 20.17 -37.74
C THR A 6 14.13 21.26 -37.04
N ASN A 7 14.86 22.26 -36.49
CA ASN A 7 14.33 23.48 -35.90
C ASN A 7 13.60 24.32 -36.95
N VAL A 8 12.36 24.71 -36.64
CA VAL A 8 11.66 25.81 -37.32
C VAL A 8 11.44 26.92 -36.29
N LYS A 9 11.99 28.12 -36.58
CA LYS A 9 11.76 29.37 -35.81
C LYS A 9 10.30 29.85 -35.97
N PRO A 10 9.69 30.44 -34.95
CA PRO A 10 8.36 31.01 -35.08
C PRO A 10 8.41 32.43 -35.65
N SER A 11 7.59 32.71 -36.65
CA SER A 11 7.21 34.06 -37.06
C SER A 11 5.70 34.23 -36.91
N THR A 12 5.36 35.22 -36.13
CA THR A 12 4.13 35.97 -35.91
C THR A 12 2.88 35.70 -36.77
N GLN A 13 1.79 35.47 -36.03
CA GLN A 13 0.35 35.74 -36.24
C GLN A 13 -0.16 36.02 -37.67
N ARG A 14 -1.09 35.18 -38.12
CA ARG A 14 -2.42 35.56 -38.67
C ARG A 14 -3.34 34.34 -38.75
N GLU A 15 -4.62 34.64 -38.58
CA GLU A 15 -5.77 33.77 -38.43
C GLU A 15 -5.94 32.55 -39.34
N GLY A 16 -6.37 31.45 -38.77
CA GLY A 16 -7.41 30.55 -39.21
C GLY A 16 -7.29 29.80 -40.52
N THR A 17 -6.71 28.60 -40.47
CA THR A 17 -7.21 27.41 -41.18
C THR A 17 -6.55 26.17 -40.55
N HIS A 18 -7.34 25.25 -40.00
CA HIS A 18 -6.88 23.93 -39.53
C HIS A 18 -6.40 23.09 -40.72
N TYR A 19 -5.09 23.03 -40.96
CA TYR A 19 -4.48 21.96 -41.76
C TYR A 19 -4.12 20.79 -40.85
N GLN A 20 -4.88 19.69 -40.95
CA GLN A 20 -4.45 18.38 -40.44
C GLN A 20 -3.31 17.86 -41.32
N GLY A 21 -2.08 18.25 -41.04
CA GLY A 21 -0.90 17.63 -41.64
C GLY A 21 -0.72 16.21 -41.12
N ARG A 22 -1.02 15.20 -41.99
CA ARG A 22 -0.61 13.81 -41.73
C ARG A 22 0.91 13.75 -41.74
N ILE A 23 1.56 13.60 -40.61
CA ILE A 23 2.99 13.28 -40.53
C ILE A 23 3.15 11.84 -41.02
N SER A 24 3.63 11.65 -42.25
CA SER A 24 4.00 10.32 -42.69
C SER A 24 5.42 10.02 -42.20
N VAL A 25 5.53 9.13 -41.22
CA VAL A 25 6.82 8.60 -40.79
C VAL A 25 7.40 7.76 -41.95
N GLN A 26 8.55 8.16 -42.49
CA GLN A 26 9.25 7.40 -43.51
C GLN A 26 10.45 6.68 -42.88
N ALA A 27 10.69 5.42 -43.26
CA ALA A 27 11.77 4.61 -42.73
C ALA A 27 12.40 3.74 -43.84
N GLN A 28 13.72 3.69 -43.87
CA GLN A 28 14.46 2.73 -44.71
C GLN A 28 14.15 1.28 -44.26
N PRO A 29 14.43 0.27 -45.11
CA PRO A 29 14.30 -1.10 -44.73
C PRO A 29 15.21 -1.46 -43.52
N ASP A 30 14.72 -2.32 -42.62
CA ASP A 30 15.49 -2.93 -41.55
C ASP A 30 15.00 -4.37 -41.33
N TRP A 31 15.90 -5.28 -40.96
CA TRP A 31 15.56 -6.67 -40.84
C TRP A 31 14.84 -6.96 -39.53
N VAL A 32 13.72 -7.69 -39.58
CA VAL A 32 13.00 -8.25 -38.45
C VAL A 32 13.39 -9.71 -38.24
N GLN A 33 13.56 -10.44 -39.37
CA GLN A 33 14.00 -11.83 -39.39
C GLN A 33 14.77 -12.08 -40.69
N VAL A 34 15.85 -12.85 -40.58
CA VAL A 34 16.67 -13.26 -41.75
C VAL A 34 16.91 -14.74 -41.73
N MET A 35 17.25 -15.31 -42.87
CA MET A 35 17.70 -16.69 -43.01
C MET A 35 19.10 -16.88 -42.44
N SER A 36 19.44 -18.13 -42.10
CA SER A 36 20.80 -18.57 -41.71
C SER A 36 21.26 -19.74 -42.55
N ASP A 37 22.58 -19.94 -42.58
CA ASP A 37 23.17 -21.11 -43.26
C ASP A 37 22.48 -22.39 -42.82
N SER A 38 22.22 -23.27 -43.78
CA SER A 38 21.47 -24.50 -43.56
C SER A 38 22.11 -25.67 -44.33
N GLU A 39 22.27 -26.77 -43.58
CA GLU A 39 22.66 -28.07 -44.15
C GLU A 39 21.44 -28.97 -44.14
N VAL A 40 20.96 -29.36 -45.30
CA VAL A 40 19.67 -30.06 -45.45
C VAL A 40 19.88 -31.30 -46.37
N GLU A 41 19.21 -32.38 -46.01
CA GLU A 41 19.29 -33.63 -46.75
C GLU A 41 18.61 -33.51 -48.11
N ILE A 42 19.16 -34.25 -49.11
CA ILE A 42 18.54 -34.36 -50.44
C ILE A 42 17.12 -34.92 -50.32
N SER A 43 16.22 -34.48 -51.19
CA SER A 43 14.80 -34.83 -51.22
C SER A 43 13.94 -34.29 -50.09
N SER A 44 14.50 -33.51 -49.14
CA SER A 44 13.74 -32.81 -48.10
C SER A 44 13.25 -31.44 -48.58
N GLU A 45 12.68 -30.66 -47.69
CA GLU A 45 12.10 -29.34 -47.98
C GLU A 45 12.86 -28.26 -47.20
N LEU A 46 13.14 -27.13 -47.88
CA LEU A 46 13.67 -25.94 -47.24
C LEU A 46 12.58 -24.86 -47.19
N LEU A 47 12.47 -24.20 -46.04
CA LEU A 47 11.63 -23.03 -45.88
C LEU A 47 12.47 -21.90 -45.21
N TRP A 48 12.72 -20.82 -45.92
CA TRP A 48 13.36 -19.64 -45.42
C TRP A 48 12.45 -18.42 -45.42
N SER A 49 12.66 -17.52 -44.45
CA SER A 49 11.90 -16.28 -44.34
C SER A 49 12.84 -15.10 -44.12
N CYS A 50 12.57 -14.00 -44.84
CA CYS A 50 13.25 -12.71 -44.69
C CYS A 50 12.22 -11.62 -44.47
N LEU A 51 11.94 -11.31 -43.23
CA LEU A 51 10.96 -10.32 -42.84
C LEU A 51 11.63 -8.96 -42.62
N SER A 52 11.13 -7.92 -43.24
CA SER A 52 11.65 -6.57 -43.12
C SER A 52 10.59 -5.56 -42.73
N SER A 53 11.01 -4.54 -41.99
CA SER A 53 10.23 -3.38 -41.62
C SER A 53 10.67 -2.16 -42.40
N GLY A 54 9.80 -1.20 -42.62
CA GLY A 54 10.11 0.05 -43.35
C GLY A 54 8.83 0.77 -43.78
N LYS A 55 8.94 2.01 -44.13
CA LYS A 55 7.82 2.80 -44.65
C LYS A 55 8.29 3.65 -45.86
N PRO A 56 7.78 3.41 -47.05
CA PRO A 56 6.79 2.38 -47.40
C PRO A 56 7.28 0.97 -47.09
N ARG A 57 6.35 0.00 -46.99
CA ARG A 57 6.69 -1.41 -46.75
C ARG A 57 7.68 -1.87 -47.83
N PRO A 58 8.82 -2.46 -47.45
CA PRO A 58 9.81 -2.93 -48.43
C PRO A 58 9.24 -4.10 -49.26
N SER A 59 9.60 -4.13 -50.52
CA SER A 59 9.46 -5.29 -51.38
C SER A 59 10.65 -6.23 -51.17
N VAL A 60 10.40 -7.54 -51.08
CA VAL A 60 11.45 -8.54 -50.91
C VAL A 60 11.56 -9.37 -52.18
N ARG A 61 12.78 -9.54 -52.65
CA ARG A 61 13.16 -10.40 -53.78
C ARG A 61 14.29 -11.33 -53.40
N TRP A 62 14.38 -12.45 -54.04
CA TRP A 62 15.35 -13.50 -53.79
C TRP A 62 16.34 -13.64 -54.93
N LEU A 63 17.60 -13.93 -54.58
CA LEU A 63 18.64 -14.27 -55.51
C LEU A 63 19.27 -15.60 -55.14
N ARG A 64 19.75 -16.37 -56.10
CA ARG A 64 20.60 -17.55 -55.93
C ARG A 64 21.86 -17.37 -56.73
N ASN A 65 23.01 -17.50 -56.07
CA ASN A 65 24.34 -17.27 -56.70
C ASN A 65 24.40 -15.96 -57.51
N GLY A 66 23.74 -14.92 -57.00
CA GLY A 66 23.66 -13.60 -57.65
C GLY A 66 22.58 -13.47 -58.75
N GLN A 67 21.90 -14.52 -59.12
CA GLN A 67 20.83 -14.50 -60.16
C GLN A 67 19.44 -14.40 -59.50
N PRO A 68 18.52 -13.65 -60.08
CA PRO A 68 17.14 -13.56 -59.61
C PRO A 68 16.48 -14.92 -59.53
N LEU A 69 15.85 -15.23 -58.34
CA LEU A 69 15.12 -16.44 -58.11
C LEU A 69 13.62 -16.16 -58.19
N THR A 70 12.92 -16.90 -59.01
CA THR A 70 11.46 -16.79 -59.20
C THR A 70 10.79 -18.11 -58.92
N THR A 71 9.49 -18.10 -58.68
CA THR A 71 8.71 -19.32 -58.52
C THR A 71 8.78 -20.14 -59.84
N GLN A 72 9.30 -21.36 -59.71
CA GLN A 72 9.50 -22.27 -60.83
C GLN A 72 9.65 -23.71 -60.34
N ASP A 73 8.87 -24.63 -60.87
CA ASP A 73 8.89 -26.07 -60.51
C ASP A 73 8.83 -26.33 -58.97
N ARG A 74 9.93 -26.77 -58.39
CA ARG A 74 10.11 -27.07 -56.97
C ARG A 74 10.37 -25.85 -56.09
N VAL A 75 10.65 -24.70 -56.70
CA VAL A 75 10.97 -23.44 -55.99
C VAL A 75 9.76 -22.53 -55.98
N GLU A 76 9.33 -22.17 -54.82
CA GLU A 76 8.21 -21.27 -54.57
C GLU A 76 8.71 -19.98 -53.86
N VAL A 77 8.58 -18.85 -54.51
CA VAL A 77 8.91 -17.55 -53.94
C VAL A 77 7.66 -16.76 -53.68
N ASN A 78 7.36 -16.46 -52.47
CA ASN A 78 6.19 -15.68 -52.04
C ASN A 78 6.63 -14.48 -51.17
N GLY A 79 7.05 -13.39 -51.84
CA GLY A 79 7.52 -12.22 -51.15
C GLY A 79 8.68 -12.51 -50.20
N ALA A 80 8.44 -12.42 -48.91
CA ALA A 80 9.43 -12.65 -47.85
C ALA A 80 9.77 -14.12 -47.59
N HIS A 81 9.11 -15.04 -48.26
CA HIS A 81 9.27 -16.47 -48.02
C HIS A 81 9.82 -17.18 -49.28
N LEU A 82 10.75 -18.08 -49.04
CA LEU A 82 11.32 -18.98 -50.04
C LEU A 82 11.11 -20.42 -49.58
N LYS A 83 10.43 -21.22 -50.39
CA LYS A 83 10.26 -22.64 -50.20
C LYS A 83 10.87 -23.40 -51.38
N ILE A 84 11.66 -24.45 -51.05
CA ILE A 84 12.19 -25.38 -52.05
C ILE A 84 11.82 -26.78 -51.63
N SER A 85 11.00 -27.46 -52.44
CA SER A 85 10.56 -28.81 -52.19
C SER A 85 11.45 -29.84 -52.89
N SER A 86 11.62 -31.03 -52.30
CA SER A 86 12.42 -32.12 -52.88
C SER A 86 13.83 -31.62 -53.31
N LEU A 87 14.59 -31.14 -52.36
CA LEU A 87 15.94 -30.61 -52.61
C LEU A 87 16.81 -31.56 -53.39
N ALA A 88 17.54 -31.02 -54.38
CA ALA A 88 18.52 -31.73 -55.18
C ALA A 88 19.93 -31.13 -54.93
N LEU A 89 20.99 -31.87 -55.22
CA LEU A 89 22.39 -31.42 -55.00
C LEU A 89 22.69 -30.08 -55.65
N GLU A 90 22.09 -29.85 -56.80
CA GLU A 90 22.18 -28.62 -57.60
C GLU A 90 21.59 -27.41 -56.87
N ASP A 91 20.69 -27.58 -55.87
CA ASP A 91 20.10 -26.49 -55.11
C ASP A 91 21.12 -25.88 -54.11
N SER A 92 22.23 -26.54 -53.86
CA SER A 92 23.32 -25.98 -53.04
C SER A 92 23.83 -24.67 -53.63
N GLY A 93 24.15 -23.73 -52.79
CA GLY A 93 24.67 -22.43 -53.18
C GLY A 93 24.35 -21.30 -52.21
N MET A 94 24.72 -20.08 -52.64
CA MET A 94 24.44 -18.88 -51.89
C MET A 94 23.09 -18.29 -52.24
N TYR A 95 22.26 -18.09 -51.26
CA TYR A 95 20.97 -17.43 -51.39
C TYR A 95 21.00 -16.07 -50.73
N GLN A 96 20.35 -15.10 -51.34
CA GLN A 96 20.22 -13.76 -50.80
C GLN A 96 18.77 -13.31 -50.85
N CYS A 97 18.31 -12.68 -49.82
CA CYS A 97 17.11 -11.88 -49.85
C CYS A 97 17.46 -10.39 -49.81
N VAL A 98 16.74 -9.62 -50.63
CA VAL A 98 16.98 -8.18 -50.81
C VAL A 98 15.66 -7.47 -50.49
N ALA A 99 15.66 -6.63 -49.47
CA ALA A 99 14.50 -5.81 -49.12
C ALA A 99 14.75 -4.37 -49.53
N GLU A 100 13.84 -3.79 -50.30
CA GLU A 100 14.00 -2.48 -50.91
C GLU A 100 12.75 -1.63 -50.79
N ASN A 101 12.93 -0.37 -50.46
CA ASN A 101 11.93 0.67 -50.62
C ASN A 101 12.58 1.93 -51.19
N LYS A 102 11.83 3.00 -51.39
CA LYS A 102 12.35 4.25 -51.96
C LYS A 102 13.45 4.92 -51.11
N HIS A 103 13.72 4.45 -49.89
CA HIS A 103 14.68 5.01 -48.97
C HIS A 103 15.96 4.19 -48.80
N GLY A 104 16.00 3.00 -49.35
CA GLY A 104 17.20 2.16 -49.30
C GLY A 104 16.95 0.70 -49.62
N THR A 105 18.06 -0.04 -49.68
CA THR A 105 18.09 -1.46 -49.96
C THR A 105 18.99 -2.15 -48.92
N ILE A 106 18.53 -3.26 -48.37
CA ILE A 106 19.31 -4.10 -47.45
C ILE A 106 19.37 -5.53 -47.97
N TYR A 107 20.43 -6.24 -47.61
CA TYR A 107 20.73 -7.59 -48.06
C TYR A 107 20.97 -8.53 -46.88
N ALA A 108 20.52 -9.75 -46.99
CA ALA A 108 20.91 -10.85 -46.11
C ALA A 108 21.27 -12.07 -46.98
N SER A 109 22.29 -12.83 -46.56
CA SER A 109 22.80 -13.97 -47.33
C SER A 109 22.90 -15.20 -46.41
N ALA A 110 22.65 -16.38 -46.97
CA ALA A 110 22.86 -17.66 -46.33
C ALA A 110 23.28 -18.73 -47.33
N GLU A 111 24.09 -19.69 -46.87
CA GLU A 111 24.51 -20.84 -47.68
C GLU A 111 23.55 -22.03 -47.46
N LEU A 112 23.11 -22.61 -48.54
CA LEU A 112 22.43 -23.93 -48.56
C LEU A 112 23.41 -24.99 -48.98
N ARG A 113 23.58 -26.04 -48.17
CA ARG A 113 24.32 -27.25 -48.50
C ARG A 113 23.40 -28.45 -48.50
N VAL A 114 23.19 -29.05 -49.67
CA VAL A 114 22.40 -30.28 -49.76
C VAL A 114 23.34 -31.46 -49.62
N GLN A 115 23.03 -32.30 -48.65
CA GLN A 115 23.84 -33.47 -48.30
C GLN A 115 23.31 -34.79 -48.89
N VAL A 116 24.25 -35.65 -49.33
CA VAL A 116 24.02 -37.04 -49.69
C VAL A 116 24.89 -37.93 -48.84
N GLN A 117 24.30 -39.06 -48.37
CA GLN A 117 24.99 -39.99 -47.49
C GLN A 117 24.53 -41.42 -47.70
N ALA A 118 25.48 -42.39 -47.82
CA ALA A 118 25.18 -43.81 -47.72
C ALA A 118 24.63 -44.12 -46.31
N PRO A 119 23.76 -45.14 -46.17
CA PRO A 119 23.27 -45.54 -44.86
C PRO A 119 24.37 -45.81 -43.85
N ASP A 120 24.21 -45.25 -42.65
CA ASP A 120 25.18 -45.32 -41.58
C ASP A 120 24.48 -45.44 -40.20
N PHE A 121 24.82 -46.50 -39.46
CA PHE A 121 24.28 -46.76 -38.11
C PHE A 121 25.21 -46.36 -36.96
N ARG A 122 26.38 -45.76 -37.23
CA ARG A 122 27.38 -45.45 -36.18
C ARG A 122 26.83 -44.58 -35.07
N LEU A 123 25.98 -43.64 -35.39
CA LEU A 123 25.36 -42.73 -34.41
C LEU A 123 24.05 -43.27 -33.83
N ASN A 124 23.31 -44.01 -34.61
CA ASN A 124 22.00 -44.58 -34.22
C ASN A 124 21.95 -46.09 -34.47
N PRO A 125 22.78 -46.88 -33.79
CA PRO A 125 22.71 -48.32 -33.92
C PRO A 125 21.43 -48.88 -33.30
N VAL A 126 20.94 -50.00 -33.83
CA VAL A 126 19.92 -50.79 -33.14
C VAL A 126 20.43 -51.18 -31.76
N ARG A 127 19.60 -51.04 -30.74
CA ARG A 127 19.97 -51.35 -29.35
C ARG A 127 20.51 -52.80 -29.25
N ARG A 128 21.66 -52.97 -28.65
CA ARG A 128 22.35 -54.24 -28.52
C ARG A 128 21.52 -55.28 -27.76
N LEU A 129 20.91 -54.86 -26.66
CA LEU A 129 19.99 -55.63 -25.85
C LEU A 129 18.61 -54.94 -25.83
N ILE A 130 17.58 -55.66 -26.23
CA ILE A 130 16.20 -55.15 -26.32
C ILE A 130 15.36 -56.01 -25.38
N PRO A 131 15.13 -55.56 -24.16
CA PRO A 131 14.25 -56.26 -23.23
C PRO A 131 12.80 -56.00 -23.61
N ALA A 132 11.95 -57.01 -23.50
CA ALA A 132 10.52 -56.95 -23.75
C ALA A 132 9.73 -57.78 -22.73
N ALA A 133 8.58 -57.28 -22.28
CA ALA A 133 7.72 -58.02 -21.37
C ALA A 133 6.92 -59.08 -22.09
N ARG A 134 6.81 -60.29 -21.50
CA ARG A 134 5.99 -61.37 -22.00
C ARG A 134 4.51 -60.95 -22.07
N GLY A 135 3.85 -61.16 -23.23
CA GLY A 135 2.47 -60.71 -23.49
C GLY A 135 2.33 -59.26 -23.88
N GLY A 136 3.40 -58.47 -23.76
CA GLY A 136 3.41 -57.07 -24.15
C GLY A 136 3.74 -56.84 -25.62
N GLN A 137 4.11 -55.63 -25.95
CA GLN A 137 4.61 -55.23 -27.27
C GLN A 137 6.00 -54.62 -27.14
N VAL A 138 6.81 -54.79 -28.18
CA VAL A 138 8.12 -54.17 -28.29
C VAL A 138 8.23 -53.39 -29.59
N MET A 139 8.88 -52.27 -29.51
CA MET A 139 9.20 -51.43 -30.65
C MET A 139 10.71 -51.38 -30.80
N ILE A 140 11.20 -51.71 -31.98
CA ILE A 140 12.65 -51.67 -32.28
C ILE A 140 12.87 -50.63 -33.37
N GLU A 141 13.52 -49.52 -33.05
CA GLU A 141 13.77 -48.47 -34.02
C GLU A 141 14.91 -48.81 -34.96
N CYS A 142 14.74 -48.45 -36.22
CA CYS A 142 15.77 -48.51 -37.22
C CYS A 142 15.92 -47.12 -37.86
N ARG A 143 16.89 -46.34 -37.41
CA ARG A 143 17.08 -44.97 -37.84
C ARG A 143 18.50 -44.70 -38.33
N PRO A 144 18.95 -45.32 -39.43
CA PRO A 144 20.24 -44.99 -40.00
C PRO A 144 20.25 -43.55 -40.50
N ARG A 145 21.39 -42.88 -40.48
CA ARG A 145 21.58 -41.68 -41.26
C ARG A 145 21.79 -42.03 -42.73
N ALA A 146 21.01 -41.45 -43.58
CA ALA A 146 21.12 -41.68 -45.03
C ALA A 146 20.44 -40.53 -45.79
N ALA A 147 21.02 -40.10 -46.88
CA ALA A 147 20.44 -39.16 -47.80
C ALA A 147 20.73 -39.56 -49.26
N PRO A 148 19.76 -39.91 -50.06
CA PRO A 148 18.30 -39.93 -49.82
C PRO A 148 17.86 -41.02 -48.84
N LYS A 149 16.61 -40.92 -48.36
CA LYS A 149 16.00 -41.84 -47.41
C LYS A 149 16.19 -43.30 -47.90
N PRO A 150 16.68 -44.20 -47.03
CA PRO A 150 16.96 -45.61 -47.44
C PRO A 150 15.67 -46.44 -47.45
N ILE A 151 15.75 -47.53 -48.18
CA ILE A 151 14.79 -48.63 -48.04
C ILE A 151 15.22 -49.46 -46.81
N LEU A 152 14.26 -49.70 -45.93
CA LEU A 152 14.50 -50.41 -44.66
C LEU A 152 13.74 -51.75 -44.64
N PHE A 153 14.43 -52.81 -44.17
CA PHE A 153 13.82 -54.12 -43.95
C PHE A 153 14.48 -54.83 -42.77
N TRP A 154 13.78 -55.77 -42.19
CA TRP A 154 14.22 -56.52 -41.02
C TRP A 154 14.36 -58.01 -41.26
N SER A 155 15.33 -58.61 -40.57
CA SER A 155 15.44 -60.08 -40.47
C SER A 155 15.50 -60.53 -39.01
N ARG A 156 15.02 -61.74 -38.76
CA ARG A 156 15.24 -62.48 -37.54
C ARG A 156 16.16 -63.66 -37.81
N GLY A 157 17.39 -63.65 -37.34
CA GLY A 157 18.39 -64.58 -37.79
C GLY A 157 18.59 -64.50 -39.31
N THR A 158 18.26 -65.58 -40.03
CA THR A 158 18.31 -65.66 -41.52
C THR A 158 16.96 -65.43 -42.21
N GLU A 159 15.86 -65.33 -41.45
CA GLU A 159 14.51 -65.19 -41.97
C GLU A 159 14.16 -63.70 -42.13
N LEU A 160 13.67 -63.30 -43.31
CA LEU A 160 13.19 -61.95 -43.60
C LEU A 160 11.81 -61.78 -42.98
N LEU A 161 11.62 -60.69 -42.23
CA LEU A 161 10.36 -60.42 -41.58
C LEU A 161 9.36 -59.74 -42.52
N ALA A 162 8.15 -60.28 -42.58
CA ALA A 162 7.03 -59.70 -43.28
C ALA A 162 5.93 -59.27 -42.28
N ASN A 163 5.11 -58.30 -42.70
CA ASN A 163 3.98 -57.90 -41.90
C ASN A 163 2.99 -59.05 -41.67
N SER A 164 2.61 -59.23 -40.40
CA SER A 164 1.66 -60.26 -39.96
C SER A 164 0.72 -59.67 -38.89
N SER A 165 -0.15 -60.46 -38.30
CA SER A 165 -1.04 -60.01 -37.19
C SER A 165 -0.28 -59.56 -35.97
N ARG A 166 0.94 -60.08 -35.76
CA ARG A 166 1.80 -59.77 -34.60
C ARG A 166 3.01 -58.88 -34.93
N ILE A 167 3.52 -58.97 -36.12
CA ILE A 167 4.76 -58.28 -36.56
C ILE A 167 4.38 -57.23 -37.61
N THR A 168 4.82 -56.00 -37.41
CA THR A 168 4.56 -54.88 -38.34
C THR A 168 5.85 -54.08 -38.51
N VAL A 169 6.26 -53.84 -39.74
CA VAL A 169 7.33 -52.90 -40.08
C VAL A 169 6.68 -51.61 -40.54
N ALA A 170 6.84 -50.55 -39.79
CA ALA A 170 6.30 -49.22 -40.12
C ALA A 170 7.07 -48.57 -41.27
N PRO A 171 6.49 -47.57 -41.99
CA PRO A 171 7.16 -46.86 -43.10
C PRO A 171 8.46 -46.13 -42.73
N ASP A 172 8.64 -45.83 -41.43
CA ASP A 172 9.86 -45.23 -40.88
C ASP A 172 10.94 -46.25 -40.53
N GLY A 173 10.68 -47.55 -40.77
CA GLY A 173 11.58 -48.65 -40.46
C GLY A 173 11.41 -49.22 -39.06
N THR A 174 10.55 -48.70 -38.22
CA THR A 174 10.30 -49.22 -36.88
C THR A 174 9.64 -50.59 -36.90
N LEU A 175 10.23 -51.60 -36.25
CA LEU A 175 9.68 -52.93 -36.11
C LEU A 175 8.84 -53.01 -34.84
N TRP A 176 7.60 -53.40 -34.99
CA TRP A 176 6.63 -53.68 -33.92
C TRP A 176 6.36 -55.17 -33.79
N ILE A 177 6.53 -55.71 -32.58
CA ILE A 177 6.16 -57.09 -32.24
C ILE A 177 5.15 -57.02 -31.10
N ARG A 178 3.95 -57.55 -31.31
CA ARG A 178 2.84 -57.59 -30.34
C ARG A 178 2.71 -58.97 -29.73
N ASN A 179 2.17 -59.06 -28.50
CA ASN A 179 2.01 -60.28 -27.73
C ASN A 179 3.30 -61.10 -27.68
N VAL A 180 4.34 -60.46 -27.23
CA VAL A 180 5.70 -61.01 -27.18
C VAL A 180 5.72 -62.30 -26.35
N SER A 181 6.36 -63.35 -26.87
CA SER A 181 6.55 -64.62 -26.19
C SER A 181 8.03 -64.99 -26.13
N ARG A 182 8.40 -65.97 -25.31
CA ARG A 182 9.78 -66.47 -25.25
C ARG A 182 10.28 -67.01 -26.61
N ALA A 183 9.32 -67.45 -27.47
CA ALA A 183 9.66 -67.88 -28.82
C ALA A 183 10.19 -66.75 -29.71
N ASP A 184 9.93 -65.46 -29.32
CA ASP A 184 10.42 -64.31 -30.08
C ASP A 184 11.85 -63.89 -29.69
N GLU A 185 12.45 -64.48 -28.67
CA GLU A 185 13.87 -64.21 -28.34
C GLU A 185 14.81 -64.49 -29.49
N GLY A 186 15.79 -63.63 -29.67
CA GLY A 186 16.78 -63.81 -30.71
C GLY A 186 17.34 -62.53 -31.30
N LYS A 187 18.13 -62.68 -32.34
CA LYS A 187 18.77 -61.56 -33.05
C LYS A 187 17.87 -60.98 -34.11
N TYR A 188 17.67 -59.66 -34.04
CA TYR A 188 16.94 -58.88 -35.05
C TYR A 188 17.91 -57.94 -35.72
N THR A 189 17.95 -57.95 -37.06
CA THR A 189 18.85 -57.10 -37.84
C THR A 189 18.04 -56.16 -38.74
N CYS A 190 18.27 -54.88 -38.63
CA CYS A 190 17.80 -53.90 -39.57
C CYS A 190 18.81 -53.68 -40.69
N PHE A 191 18.34 -53.77 -41.94
CA PHE A 191 19.06 -53.41 -43.14
C PHE A 191 18.58 -52.12 -43.74
N ALA A 192 19.49 -51.30 -44.16
CA ALA A 192 19.22 -50.03 -44.83
C ALA A 192 19.98 -49.98 -46.18
N GLU A 193 19.30 -49.57 -47.23
CA GLU A 193 19.89 -49.51 -48.57
C GLU A 193 19.40 -48.23 -49.30
N ASN A 194 20.34 -47.49 -49.88
CA ASN A 194 20.09 -46.49 -50.90
C ASN A 194 21.09 -46.66 -52.06
N TYR A 195 21.01 -45.85 -53.08
CA TYR A 195 21.87 -45.97 -54.26
C TYR A 195 23.36 -45.77 -53.97
N LEU A 196 23.73 -45.20 -52.82
CA LEU A 196 25.10 -44.98 -52.39
C LEU A 196 25.71 -46.17 -51.64
N GLY A 197 24.89 -47.06 -51.08
CA GLY A 197 25.40 -48.19 -50.35
C GLY A 197 24.37 -48.88 -49.45
N LYS A 198 24.89 -49.87 -48.70
CA LYS A 198 24.10 -50.72 -47.77
C LYS A 198 24.78 -50.75 -46.42
N ALA A 199 23.98 -50.78 -45.37
CA ALA A 199 24.44 -50.97 -43.99
C ALA A 199 23.42 -51.78 -43.19
N ASN A 200 23.84 -52.34 -42.06
CA ASN A 200 22.98 -53.07 -41.14
C ASN A 200 23.37 -52.85 -39.69
N SER A 201 22.41 -53.08 -38.81
CA SER A 201 22.60 -53.03 -37.37
C SER A 201 21.75 -54.07 -36.66
N THR A 202 22.35 -54.80 -35.69
CA THR A 202 21.71 -55.95 -35.05
C THR A 202 21.54 -55.73 -33.54
N GLY A 203 20.36 -56.08 -33.03
CA GLY A 203 20.03 -56.14 -31.62
C GLY A 203 19.57 -57.53 -31.18
N HIS A 204 19.61 -57.85 -29.94
CA HIS A 204 19.12 -59.09 -29.34
C HIS A 204 17.87 -58.83 -28.49
N LEU A 205 16.74 -59.40 -28.86
CA LEU A 205 15.48 -59.34 -28.11
C LEU A 205 15.52 -60.38 -26.97
N SER A 206 15.31 -59.93 -25.76
CA SER A 206 15.27 -60.73 -24.53
C SER A 206 13.93 -60.57 -23.85
N VAL A 207 13.20 -61.67 -23.60
CA VAL A 207 11.86 -61.64 -23.05
C VAL A 207 11.92 -61.76 -21.51
N ARG A 208 11.26 -60.82 -20.82
CA ARG A 208 11.20 -60.71 -19.38
C ARG A 208 9.80 -61.01 -18.84
N ASP A 209 9.71 -61.36 -17.55
CA ASP A 209 8.40 -61.51 -16.91
C ASP A 209 7.68 -60.17 -16.83
N ALA A 210 6.36 -60.17 -17.07
CA ALA A 210 5.58 -58.97 -17.09
C ALA A 210 5.34 -58.37 -15.70
N THR A 211 5.35 -57.07 -15.62
CA THR A 211 5.01 -56.32 -14.41
C THR A 211 3.51 -56.50 -14.09
N LYS A 212 3.17 -56.79 -12.83
CA LYS A 212 1.78 -56.97 -12.37
C LYS A 212 1.58 -56.27 -11.03
N ILE A 213 0.47 -55.55 -10.90
CA ILE A 213 0.02 -55.03 -9.60
C ILE A 213 -0.45 -56.22 -8.74
N THR A 214 0.14 -56.42 -7.60
CA THR A 214 -0.20 -57.49 -6.62
C THR A 214 -1.11 -56.96 -5.52
N LEU A 215 -1.00 -55.71 -5.16
CA LEU A 215 -1.91 -55.00 -4.25
C LEU A 215 -2.27 -53.65 -4.86
N ALA A 216 -3.52 -53.52 -5.29
CA ALA A 216 -4.04 -52.26 -5.86
C ALA A 216 -4.49 -51.30 -4.73
N PRO A 217 -4.40 -49.97 -4.96
CA PRO A 217 -4.96 -49.02 -4.02
C PRO A 217 -6.49 -49.19 -3.88
N SER A 218 -6.98 -49.00 -2.68
CA SER A 218 -8.42 -49.02 -2.36
C SER A 218 -8.96 -47.58 -2.29
N ASN A 219 -10.27 -47.47 -2.59
CA ASN A 219 -11.00 -46.20 -2.40
C ASN A 219 -10.92 -45.75 -0.93
N ALA A 220 -10.73 -44.47 -0.73
CA ALA A 220 -10.66 -43.83 0.61
C ALA A 220 -11.62 -42.65 0.68
N ASP A 221 -12.15 -42.43 1.90
CA ASP A 221 -13.05 -41.31 2.24
C ASP A 221 -12.58 -40.72 3.54
N ILE A 222 -12.08 -39.48 3.49
CA ILE A 222 -11.42 -38.78 4.61
C ILE A 222 -11.89 -37.34 4.72
N ASN A 223 -11.63 -36.71 5.87
CA ASN A 223 -11.88 -35.28 6.05
C ASN A 223 -10.68 -34.45 5.59
N GLN A 224 -10.95 -33.23 5.17
CA GLN A 224 -9.91 -32.26 4.86
C GLN A 224 -8.96 -32.08 6.06
N GLY A 225 -7.67 -32.09 5.80
CA GLY A 225 -6.63 -32.01 6.82
C GLY A 225 -6.15 -33.35 7.37
N GLU A 226 -6.83 -34.45 7.07
CA GLU A 226 -6.39 -35.79 7.48
C GLU A 226 -5.33 -36.36 6.53
N ASN A 227 -4.60 -37.36 7.02
CA ASN A 227 -3.60 -38.09 6.23
C ASN A 227 -4.18 -39.40 5.75
N VAL A 228 -3.78 -39.83 4.55
CA VAL A 228 -4.19 -41.11 3.98
C VAL A 228 -3.04 -41.79 3.27
N THR A 229 -2.95 -43.09 3.38
CA THR A 229 -2.01 -43.92 2.62
C THR A 229 -2.76 -44.73 1.58
N LEU A 230 -2.35 -44.58 0.31
CA LEU A 230 -2.81 -45.42 -0.79
C LEU A 230 -1.74 -46.47 -1.08
N GLN A 231 -2.07 -47.74 -0.90
CA GLN A 231 -1.13 -48.83 -1.08
C GLN A 231 -1.02 -49.22 -2.55
N CYS A 232 0.20 -49.53 -3.02
CA CYS A 232 0.45 -50.04 -4.36
C CYS A 232 1.67 -50.93 -4.36
N HIS A 233 1.47 -52.23 -4.52
CA HIS A 233 2.54 -53.21 -4.61
C HIS A 233 2.54 -53.87 -5.97
N ALA A 234 3.70 -54.24 -6.48
CA ALA A 234 3.83 -54.91 -7.75
C ALA A 234 4.87 -56.02 -7.75
N SER A 235 4.70 -56.99 -8.64
CA SER A 235 5.73 -57.98 -8.97
C SER A 235 6.30 -57.70 -10.37
N HIS A 236 7.58 -57.95 -10.55
CA HIS A 236 8.32 -57.69 -11.79
C HIS A 236 9.46 -58.73 -11.99
N ASP A 237 10.11 -58.69 -13.11
CA ASP A 237 11.30 -59.49 -13.35
C ASP A 237 12.46 -59.01 -12.42
N PRO A 238 13.08 -59.90 -11.59
CA PRO A 238 14.09 -59.51 -10.60
C PRO A 238 15.35 -58.93 -11.20
N THR A 239 15.58 -59.06 -12.52
CA THR A 239 16.75 -58.51 -13.23
C THR A 239 16.54 -57.05 -13.69
N MET A 240 15.40 -56.47 -13.41
CA MET A 240 15.02 -55.12 -13.83
C MET A 240 14.68 -54.25 -12.62
N ASP A 241 14.99 -52.97 -12.72
CA ASP A 241 14.57 -51.98 -11.75
C ASP A 241 13.09 -51.65 -11.91
N LEU A 242 12.35 -51.63 -10.80
CA LEU A 242 10.96 -51.24 -10.73
C LEU A 242 10.86 -49.82 -10.18
N THR A 243 10.11 -48.99 -10.88
CA THR A 243 9.78 -47.64 -10.43
C THR A 243 8.27 -47.48 -10.28
N PHE A 244 7.88 -46.72 -9.27
CA PHE A 244 6.46 -46.35 -9.08
C PHE A 244 6.27 -44.85 -9.32
N THR A 245 5.21 -44.55 -10.05
CA THR A 245 4.75 -43.17 -10.22
C THR A 245 3.27 -43.08 -9.83
N TRP A 246 2.89 -41.95 -9.31
CA TRP A 246 1.52 -41.66 -8.99
C TRP A 246 1.00 -40.50 -9.79
N ALA A 247 -0.23 -40.56 -10.21
CA ALA A 247 -0.93 -39.49 -10.91
C ALA A 247 -2.28 -39.20 -10.26
N LEU A 248 -2.65 -37.94 -10.18
CA LEU A 248 -3.98 -37.49 -9.80
C LEU A 248 -4.69 -36.95 -11.05
N LYS A 249 -5.86 -37.53 -11.40
CA LYS A 249 -6.62 -37.14 -12.60
C LYS A 249 -5.75 -37.11 -13.87
N GLY A 250 -4.78 -38.02 -13.98
CA GLY A 250 -3.87 -38.13 -15.10
C GLY A 250 -2.63 -37.23 -15.07
N VAL A 251 -2.48 -36.36 -14.06
CA VAL A 251 -1.31 -35.50 -13.87
C VAL A 251 -0.36 -36.18 -12.89
N LEU A 252 0.91 -36.35 -13.29
CA LEU A 252 1.95 -36.93 -12.45
C LEU A 252 2.18 -36.08 -11.20
N LEU A 253 2.31 -36.77 -10.06
CA LEU A 253 2.63 -36.15 -8.78
C LEU A 253 4.14 -36.05 -8.59
N ASP A 254 4.58 -34.93 -8.04
CA ASP A 254 5.94 -34.76 -7.56
C ASP A 254 6.03 -35.32 -6.13
N LEU A 255 6.80 -36.38 -5.97
CA LEU A 255 7.01 -37.08 -4.70
C LEU A 255 8.36 -36.70 -4.04
N GLU A 256 9.15 -35.86 -4.69
CA GLU A 256 10.46 -35.44 -4.22
C GLU A 256 10.43 -34.02 -3.60
N ASP A 257 9.32 -33.29 -3.75
CA ASP A 257 9.13 -32.00 -3.13
C ASP A 257 8.93 -32.14 -1.60
N PRO A 258 9.90 -31.75 -0.77
CA PRO A 258 9.80 -31.90 0.69
C PRO A 258 8.73 -30.98 1.32
N ALA A 259 8.28 -29.97 0.60
CA ALA A 259 7.20 -29.06 1.01
C ALA A 259 5.84 -29.49 0.46
N GLY A 260 5.81 -30.47 -0.43
CA GLY A 260 4.58 -30.98 -1.05
C GLY A 260 3.75 -31.86 -0.11
N PRO A 261 2.49 -32.13 -0.47
CA PRO A 261 1.59 -32.97 0.32
C PRO A 261 1.75 -34.46 0.05
N TYR A 262 2.58 -34.89 -0.92
CA TYR A 262 2.71 -36.25 -1.38
C TYR A 262 4.08 -36.82 -1.04
N PHE A 263 4.08 -37.95 -0.37
CA PHE A 263 5.32 -38.63 0.03
C PHE A 263 5.30 -40.10 -0.37
N ARG A 264 6.41 -40.57 -0.92
CA ARG A 264 6.64 -41.98 -1.10
C ARG A 264 7.03 -42.60 0.23
N ILE A 265 6.31 -43.66 0.64
CA ILE A 265 6.72 -44.45 1.81
C ILE A 265 7.93 -45.30 1.40
N GLN A 266 9.06 -45.06 2.05
CA GLN A 266 10.27 -45.84 1.81
C GLN A 266 10.06 -47.27 2.34
N GLY A 267 10.29 -48.25 1.50
CA GLY A 267 10.10 -49.66 1.81
C GLY A 267 10.90 -50.58 0.87
N GLN A 268 10.44 -51.82 0.70
CA GLN A 268 11.00 -52.78 -0.23
C GLN A 268 10.77 -52.29 -1.67
N GLU A 269 11.62 -52.75 -2.62
CA GLU A 269 11.60 -52.36 -4.04
C GLU A 269 10.22 -52.56 -4.73
N ASN A 270 9.46 -53.55 -4.26
CA ASN A 270 8.14 -53.88 -4.80
C ASN A 270 6.97 -53.13 -4.18
N ILE A 271 7.23 -52.13 -3.30
CA ILE A 271 6.23 -51.31 -2.58
C ILE A 271 6.36 -49.87 -3.06
N GLY A 272 5.25 -49.34 -3.54
CA GLY A 272 5.15 -47.96 -4.03
C GLY A 272 4.01 -47.17 -3.36
N ASP A 273 3.81 -47.34 -2.06
CA ASP A 273 2.75 -46.70 -1.30
C ASP A 273 2.88 -45.18 -1.30
N LEU A 274 1.75 -44.49 -1.46
CA LEU A 274 1.64 -43.05 -1.45
C LEU A 274 1.02 -42.57 -0.13
N LEU A 275 1.73 -41.76 0.61
CA LEU A 275 1.21 -41.01 1.74
C LEU A 275 0.80 -39.62 1.30
N ILE A 276 -0.45 -39.26 1.54
CA ILE A 276 -0.98 -37.91 1.31
C ILE A 276 -1.17 -37.28 2.70
N VAL A 277 -0.48 -36.17 2.94
CA VAL A 277 -0.49 -35.45 4.21
C VAL A 277 -1.35 -34.19 4.09
N ASN A 278 -2.17 -33.93 5.11
CA ASN A 278 -3.02 -32.75 5.18
C ASN A 278 -3.90 -32.59 3.93
N ALA A 279 -4.63 -33.63 3.58
CA ALA A 279 -5.39 -33.70 2.33
C ALA A 279 -6.36 -32.53 2.18
N GLN A 280 -6.36 -31.92 0.99
CA GLN A 280 -7.22 -30.79 0.63
C GLN A 280 -8.30 -31.22 -0.36
N LEU A 281 -9.40 -30.46 -0.44
CA LEU A 281 -10.50 -30.73 -1.38
C LEU A 281 -10.05 -30.83 -2.84
N SER A 282 -9.04 -30.05 -3.24
CA SER A 282 -8.47 -30.07 -4.60
C SER A 282 -7.81 -31.40 -4.94
N GLN A 283 -7.42 -32.17 -3.95
CA GLN A 283 -6.77 -33.50 -4.10
C GLN A 283 -7.78 -34.64 -4.20
N ALA A 284 -9.07 -34.37 -4.03
CA ALA A 284 -10.11 -35.38 -4.30
C ALA A 284 -10.10 -35.77 -5.78
N GLY A 285 -10.20 -37.07 -6.05
CA GLY A 285 -10.24 -37.58 -7.40
C GLY A 285 -9.70 -38.99 -7.54
N ILE A 286 -9.38 -39.37 -8.76
CA ILE A 286 -8.83 -40.67 -9.07
C ILE A 286 -7.31 -40.59 -9.03
N PHE A 287 -6.71 -41.36 -8.11
CA PHE A 287 -5.27 -41.57 -8.02
C PHE A 287 -4.95 -42.86 -8.79
N THR A 288 -3.95 -42.80 -9.63
CA THR A 288 -3.46 -43.91 -10.42
C THR A 288 -2.02 -44.20 -10.06
N CYS A 289 -1.75 -45.39 -9.54
CA CYS A 289 -0.42 -45.92 -9.35
C CYS A 289 0.01 -46.63 -10.63
N THR A 290 1.22 -46.34 -11.08
CA THR A 290 1.84 -47.04 -12.21
C THR A 290 3.18 -47.61 -11.76
N ALA A 291 3.27 -48.92 -11.78
CA ALA A 291 4.50 -49.68 -11.61
C ALA A 291 5.12 -49.92 -12.98
N GLN A 292 6.36 -49.47 -13.16
CA GLN A 292 7.02 -49.45 -14.47
C GLN A 292 8.43 -50.03 -14.40
N THR A 293 8.73 -50.87 -15.40
CA THR A 293 10.10 -51.29 -15.72
C THR A 293 10.47 -50.69 -17.09
N VAL A 294 11.68 -50.98 -17.57
CA VAL A 294 12.11 -50.56 -18.92
C VAL A 294 11.36 -51.25 -20.07
N VAL A 295 10.58 -52.29 -19.79
CA VAL A 295 9.89 -53.10 -20.82
C VAL A 295 8.39 -52.94 -20.80
N ASP A 296 7.79 -52.72 -19.66
CA ASP A 296 6.35 -52.61 -19.50
C ASP A 296 5.92 -51.77 -18.28
N SER A 297 4.63 -51.60 -18.16
CA SER A 297 4.02 -50.99 -17.01
C SER A 297 2.65 -51.60 -16.69
N ALA A 298 2.30 -51.59 -15.42
CA ALA A 298 0.99 -51.96 -14.94
C ALA A 298 0.45 -50.81 -14.04
N SER A 299 -0.85 -50.53 -14.16
CA SER A 299 -1.48 -49.45 -13.40
C SER A 299 -2.72 -49.92 -12.67
N ALA A 300 -3.00 -49.32 -11.54
CA ALA A 300 -4.22 -49.49 -10.78
C ALA A 300 -4.67 -48.16 -10.21
N SER A 301 -5.95 -47.96 -10.05
CA SER A 301 -6.54 -46.69 -9.64
C SER A 301 -7.45 -46.85 -8.43
N ALA A 302 -7.49 -45.82 -7.60
CA ALA A 302 -8.44 -45.67 -6.50
C ALA A 302 -9.01 -44.26 -6.46
N ARG A 303 -10.20 -44.13 -5.93
CA ARG A 303 -10.87 -42.85 -5.74
C ARG A 303 -10.67 -42.36 -4.31
N LEU A 304 -10.13 -41.15 -4.17
CA LEU A 304 -10.08 -40.44 -2.92
C LEU A 304 -11.23 -39.43 -2.86
N VAL A 305 -12.07 -39.54 -1.84
CA VAL A 305 -13.08 -38.54 -1.47
C VAL A 305 -12.53 -37.76 -0.30
N VAL A 306 -12.50 -36.44 -0.42
CA VAL A 306 -12.14 -35.54 0.69
C VAL A 306 -13.37 -34.75 1.06
N ARG A 307 -13.82 -34.91 2.32
CA ARG A 307 -14.93 -34.17 2.89
C ARG A 307 -14.43 -32.85 3.44
N GLY A 308 -15.14 -31.78 3.22
CA GLY A 308 -14.73 -30.49 3.70
C GLY A 308 -15.86 -29.50 3.89
N PRO A 309 -15.53 -28.26 4.23
CA PRO A 309 -16.49 -27.18 4.25
C PRO A 309 -17.23 -27.06 2.91
N PRO A 310 -18.48 -26.57 2.90
CA PRO A 310 -19.27 -26.46 1.67
C PRO A 310 -18.61 -25.52 0.67
N GLY A 311 -18.89 -25.77 -0.60
CA GLY A 311 -18.58 -24.79 -1.67
C GLY A 311 -19.46 -23.53 -1.57
N PRO A 312 -19.10 -22.46 -2.31
CA PRO A 312 -19.86 -21.23 -2.28
C PRO A 312 -21.27 -21.42 -2.83
N PRO A 313 -22.31 -20.87 -2.16
CA PRO A 313 -23.65 -20.79 -2.74
C PRO A 313 -23.64 -19.96 -4.02
N GLY A 314 -24.56 -20.25 -4.93
CA GLY A 314 -24.67 -19.57 -6.21
C GLY A 314 -25.97 -18.81 -6.42
N GLY A 315 -26.05 -18.03 -7.48
CA GLY A 315 -27.27 -17.41 -7.94
C GLY A 315 -27.94 -16.45 -6.96
N ILE A 316 -27.18 -15.62 -6.25
CA ILE A 316 -27.72 -14.68 -5.27
C ILE A 316 -28.65 -13.67 -5.96
N LEU A 317 -29.93 -13.74 -5.63
CA LEU A 317 -30.98 -12.84 -6.11
C LEU A 317 -31.50 -12.00 -4.95
N VAL A 318 -31.67 -10.71 -5.20
CA VAL A 318 -32.29 -9.78 -4.24
C VAL A 318 -33.74 -9.54 -4.66
N LYS A 319 -34.67 -9.80 -3.76
CA LYS A 319 -36.09 -9.56 -3.93
C LYS A 319 -36.63 -8.73 -2.77
N MET A 320 -37.84 -8.22 -2.88
CA MET A 320 -38.57 -7.53 -1.80
C MET A 320 -37.75 -6.51 -1.02
N VAL A 321 -37.20 -5.51 -1.73
CA VAL A 321 -36.44 -4.45 -1.11
C VAL A 321 -37.36 -3.46 -0.41
N THR A 322 -37.18 -3.27 0.92
CA THR A 322 -37.84 -2.24 1.71
C THR A 322 -36.85 -1.15 2.13
N ASP A 323 -37.24 -0.28 2.99
CA ASP A 323 -36.35 0.73 3.58
C ASP A 323 -35.32 0.14 4.56
N THR A 324 -35.65 -0.93 5.27
CA THR A 324 -34.81 -1.53 6.31
C THR A 324 -34.54 -3.01 6.13
N SER A 325 -35.04 -3.63 5.04
CA SER A 325 -34.88 -5.06 4.80
C SER A 325 -34.82 -5.41 3.33
N VAL A 326 -34.23 -6.56 3.04
CA VAL A 326 -34.24 -7.20 1.71
C VAL A 326 -34.42 -8.69 1.88
N GLU A 327 -35.05 -9.34 0.93
CA GLU A 327 -35.12 -10.78 0.84
C GLU A 327 -34.09 -11.28 -0.16
N LEU A 328 -33.23 -12.21 0.28
CA LEU A 328 -32.22 -12.85 -0.53
C LEU A 328 -32.61 -14.29 -0.86
N TRP A 329 -32.38 -14.68 -2.09
CA TRP A 329 -32.53 -16.03 -2.58
C TRP A 329 -31.20 -16.52 -3.15
N TRP A 330 -30.89 -17.82 -2.96
CA TRP A 330 -29.66 -18.43 -3.48
C TRP A 330 -29.89 -19.89 -3.84
N SER A 331 -28.99 -20.46 -4.60
CA SER A 331 -28.90 -21.90 -4.82
C SER A 331 -27.86 -22.52 -3.88
N HIS A 332 -28.09 -23.75 -3.49
CA HIS A 332 -27.12 -24.50 -2.69
C HIS A 332 -25.80 -24.63 -3.43
N GLY A 333 -24.69 -24.44 -2.72
CA GLY A 333 -23.36 -24.81 -3.19
C GLY A 333 -23.12 -26.31 -3.07
N HIS A 334 -21.96 -26.76 -3.51
CA HIS A 334 -21.54 -28.15 -3.30
C HIS A 334 -21.31 -28.41 -1.81
N ASP A 335 -21.87 -29.51 -1.28
CA ASP A 335 -21.76 -29.82 0.16
C ASP A 335 -20.42 -30.48 0.53
N ASN A 336 -19.56 -30.78 -0.46
CA ASN A 336 -18.28 -31.47 -0.30
C ASN A 336 -18.40 -32.74 0.54
N HIS A 337 -19.46 -33.53 0.26
CA HIS A 337 -19.79 -34.79 0.92
C HIS A 337 -20.12 -34.69 2.42
N SER A 338 -20.44 -33.50 2.91
CA SER A 338 -20.91 -33.25 4.28
C SER A 338 -22.07 -32.25 4.23
N PRO A 339 -23.29 -32.65 4.69
CA PRO A 339 -24.48 -31.82 4.55
C PRO A 339 -24.32 -30.43 5.09
N ILE A 340 -24.85 -29.44 4.39
CA ILE A 340 -24.86 -28.04 4.82
C ILE A 340 -25.77 -27.93 6.04
N GLY A 341 -25.25 -27.41 7.15
CA GLY A 341 -25.99 -27.23 8.40
C GLY A 341 -26.65 -25.87 8.53
N LYS A 342 -25.99 -24.81 8.05
CA LYS A 342 -26.49 -23.43 8.14
C LYS A 342 -25.88 -22.51 7.11
N TYR A 343 -26.56 -21.35 6.93
CA TYR A 343 -26.06 -20.25 6.12
C TYR A 343 -25.79 -19.01 6.96
N ILE A 344 -24.85 -18.20 6.52
CA ILE A 344 -24.50 -16.89 7.08
C ILE A 344 -24.53 -15.88 5.94
N ILE A 345 -25.25 -14.78 6.15
CA ILE A 345 -25.30 -13.68 5.18
C ILE A 345 -24.33 -12.59 5.60
N MET A 346 -23.45 -12.23 4.70
CA MET A 346 -22.55 -11.08 4.84
C MET A 346 -23.06 -9.95 3.94
N GLY A 347 -22.98 -8.73 4.41
CA GLY A 347 -23.36 -7.55 3.65
C GLY A 347 -22.27 -6.49 3.66
N GLN A 348 -22.21 -5.75 2.59
CA GLN A 348 -21.31 -4.61 2.42
C GLN A 348 -22.12 -3.43 1.93
N SER A 349 -21.97 -2.29 2.59
CA SER A 349 -22.56 -1.02 2.14
C SER A 349 -21.59 -0.23 1.25
N SER A 350 -22.10 0.73 0.51
CA SER A 350 -21.26 1.65 -0.29
C SER A 350 -20.32 2.53 0.54
N LEU A 351 -20.51 2.60 1.86
CA LEU A 351 -19.71 3.42 2.77
C LEU A 351 -18.53 2.66 3.40
N SER A 352 -18.48 1.33 3.24
CA SER A 352 -17.46 0.49 3.86
C SER A 352 -16.99 -0.58 2.90
N SER A 353 -15.68 -0.80 2.82
CA SER A 353 -15.10 -1.92 2.09
C SER A 353 -15.19 -3.25 2.84
N GLU A 354 -15.60 -3.24 4.10
CA GLU A 354 -15.66 -4.41 4.95
C GLU A 354 -16.96 -5.20 4.79
N TRP A 355 -16.86 -6.52 4.75
CA TRP A 355 -18.00 -7.43 4.83
C TRP A 355 -18.38 -7.68 6.29
N LYS A 356 -19.63 -7.39 6.64
CA LYS A 356 -20.17 -7.57 7.99
C LYS A 356 -21.26 -8.63 8.00
N LYS A 357 -21.30 -9.43 9.08
CA LYS A 357 -22.40 -10.36 9.30
C LYS A 357 -23.70 -9.57 9.48
N MET A 358 -24.69 -9.91 8.66
CA MET A 358 -26.01 -9.26 8.67
C MET A 358 -26.94 -9.90 9.71
N ARG A 359 -27.87 -9.10 10.19
CA ARG A 359 -29.01 -9.60 10.97
C ARG A 359 -30.05 -10.15 10.01
N THR A 360 -30.58 -11.31 10.33
CA THR A 360 -31.51 -12.03 9.45
C THR A 360 -32.77 -12.47 10.18
N ASP A 361 -33.82 -12.68 9.43
CA ASP A 361 -35.06 -13.34 9.84
C ASP A 361 -35.32 -14.49 8.84
N PRO A 362 -35.25 -15.76 9.28
CA PRO A 362 -34.94 -16.21 10.66
C PRO A 362 -33.49 -15.91 11.10
N VAL A 363 -33.27 -15.80 12.41
CA VAL A 363 -31.94 -15.50 13.01
C VAL A 363 -30.93 -16.57 12.65
N ASN A 364 -31.37 -17.85 12.65
CA ASN A 364 -30.59 -18.98 12.22
C ASN A 364 -31.16 -19.49 10.89
N ILE A 365 -30.34 -19.45 9.85
CA ILE A 365 -30.72 -19.94 8.51
C ILE A 365 -30.24 -21.38 8.39
N GLU A 366 -31.18 -22.31 8.34
CA GLU A 366 -30.89 -23.74 8.24
C GLU A 366 -30.29 -24.12 6.87
N GLY A 367 -29.61 -25.27 6.81
CA GLY A 367 -28.89 -25.72 5.63
C GLY A 367 -29.78 -26.11 4.44
N ASN A 368 -31.07 -26.29 4.64
CA ASN A 368 -32.05 -26.54 3.57
C ASN A 368 -32.75 -25.27 3.07
N ALA A 369 -32.43 -24.10 3.65
CA ALA A 369 -33.03 -22.83 3.25
C ALA A 369 -32.44 -22.33 1.94
N GLU A 370 -33.30 -21.81 1.06
CA GLU A 370 -32.94 -21.18 -0.20
C GLU A 370 -33.17 -19.66 -0.19
N SER A 371 -33.70 -19.13 0.92
CA SER A 371 -33.96 -17.70 1.10
C SER A 371 -33.90 -17.30 2.57
N ALA A 372 -33.65 -16.03 2.82
CA ALA A 372 -33.81 -15.38 4.11
C ALA A 372 -33.95 -13.87 3.94
N ARG A 373 -34.56 -13.24 4.91
CA ARG A 373 -34.69 -11.79 4.97
C ARG A 373 -33.54 -11.19 5.76
N VAL A 374 -32.81 -10.26 5.18
CA VAL A 374 -31.84 -9.39 5.88
C VAL A 374 -32.60 -8.21 6.45
N ILE A 375 -32.40 -7.93 7.73
CA ILE A 375 -33.12 -6.88 8.48
C ILE A 375 -32.14 -5.89 9.12
N GLY A 376 -32.65 -4.72 9.50
CA GLY A 376 -31.87 -3.68 10.15
C GLY A 376 -30.89 -2.96 9.20
N LEU A 377 -31.25 -2.89 7.93
CA LEU A 377 -30.56 -2.09 6.94
C LEU A 377 -30.91 -0.61 7.11
N MET A 378 -30.04 0.26 6.63
CA MET A 378 -30.27 1.69 6.59
C MET A 378 -31.08 2.05 5.33
N PRO A 379 -32.07 2.95 5.43
CA PRO A 379 -32.79 3.45 4.27
C PRO A 379 -31.89 4.22 3.31
N TRP A 380 -32.22 4.18 2.00
CA TRP A 380 -31.52 4.92 0.96
C TRP A 380 -30.02 4.62 0.85
N MET A 381 -29.62 3.40 1.23
CA MET A 381 -28.24 2.93 1.24
C MET A 381 -28.04 1.82 0.22
N ASP A 382 -26.91 1.86 -0.47
CA ASP A 382 -26.51 0.80 -1.40
C ASP A 382 -25.85 -0.35 -0.65
N TYR A 383 -26.33 -1.56 -0.93
CA TYR A 383 -25.81 -2.81 -0.34
C TYR A 383 -25.57 -3.88 -1.40
N ARG A 384 -24.61 -4.71 -1.16
CA ARG A 384 -24.44 -6.00 -1.82
C ARG A 384 -24.21 -7.09 -0.77
N PHE A 385 -24.55 -8.32 -1.12
CA PHE A 385 -24.60 -9.42 -0.18
C PHE A 385 -23.83 -10.61 -0.68
N GLN A 386 -23.29 -11.40 0.22
CA GLN A 386 -22.72 -12.72 0.01
C GLN A 386 -23.33 -13.68 1.00
N VAL A 387 -23.45 -14.95 0.57
CA VAL A 387 -23.94 -16.03 1.41
C VAL A 387 -22.81 -17.04 1.59
N ILE A 388 -22.61 -17.47 2.83
CA ILE A 388 -21.62 -18.47 3.22
C ILE A 388 -22.37 -19.69 3.76
N ALA A 389 -22.11 -20.85 3.18
CA ALA A 389 -22.59 -22.11 3.70
C ALA A 389 -21.63 -22.65 4.78
N SER A 390 -22.14 -23.39 5.75
CA SER A 390 -21.36 -24.01 6.83
C SER A 390 -21.91 -25.38 7.16
N ASN A 391 -21.04 -26.35 7.35
CA ASN A 391 -21.34 -27.68 7.84
C ASN A 391 -20.56 -28.00 9.12
N ILE A 392 -20.55 -29.25 9.56
CA ILE A 392 -19.83 -29.66 10.77
C ILE A 392 -18.30 -29.55 10.63
N LEU A 393 -17.79 -29.57 9.40
CA LEU A 393 -16.36 -29.49 9.11
C LEU A 393 -15.86 -28.04 9.00
N GLY A 394 -16.75 -27.07 8.85
CA GLY A 394 -16.37 -25.67 8.87
C GLY A 394 -17.23 -24.76 7.98
N LYS A 395 -16.76 -23.52 7.84
CA LYS A 395 -17.34 -22.53 6.93
C LYS A 395 -16.73 -22.68 5.55
N GLY A 396 -17.59 -22.63 4.55
CA GLY A 396 -17.18 -22.60 3.14
C GLY A 396 -16.77 -21.21 2.68
N GLU A 397 -16.36 -21.11 1.44
CA GLU A 397 -16.07 -19.83 0.78
C GLU A 397 -17.37 -19.04 0.54
N PRO A 398 -17.29 -17.71 0.58
CA PRO A 398 -18.46 -16.89 0.29
C PRO A 398 -18.87 -16.99 -1.19
N SER A 399 -20.16 -16.83 -1.43
CA SER A 399 -20.70 -16.71 -2.77
C SER A 399 -20.13 -15.50 -3.51
N GLN A 400 -20.29 -15.44 -4.82
CA GLN A 400 -20.12 -14.19 -5.54
C GLN A 400 -21.08 -13.15 -4.97
N PRO A 401 -20.66 -11.87 -4.90
CA PRO A 401 -21.52 -10.80 -4.42
C PRO A 401 -22.79 -10.67 -5.28
N SER A 402 -23.90 -10.35 -4.62
CA SER A 402 -25.12 -9.95 -5.34
C SER A 402 -24.89 -8.68 -6.15
N ALA A 403 -25.80 -8.38 -7.06
CA ALA A 403 -25.90 -7.03 -7.61
C ALA A 403 -26.06 -5.99 -6.50
N MET A 404 -25.52 -4.79 -6.70
CA MET A 404 -25.72 -3.68 -5.80
C MET A 404 -27.20 -3.25 -5.86
N ILE A 405 -27.83 -3.14 -4.69
CA ILE A 405 -29.21 -2.67 -4.56
C ILE A 405 -29.28 -1.47 -3.60
N ARG A 406 -30.25 -0.64 -3.78
CA ARG A 406 -30.54 0.48 -2.88
C ARG A 406 -31.84 0.22 -2.12
N THR A 407 -31.76 0.33 -0.78
CA THR A 407 -32.96 0.28 0.09
C THR A 407 -33.89 1.44 -0.21
N GLN A 408 -35.18 1.26 0.07
CA GLN A 408 -36.19 2.30 -0.14
C GLN A 408 -35.91 3.52 0.73
N PRO A 409 -36.24 4.72 0.29
CA PRO A 409 -36.11 5.91 1.12
C PRO A 409 -37.17 5.97 2.22
N ALA A 410 -36.78 6.52 3.37
CA ALA A 410 -37.67 6.81 4.51
C ALA A 410 -37.41 8.21 5.04
N ALA A 411 -38.27 8.74 5.89
CA ALA A 411 -38.00 10.00 6.59
C ALA A 411 -36.72 9.85 7.49
N PRO A 412 -35.97 10.93 7.72
CA PRO A 412 -34.85 10.90 8.65
C PRO A 412 -35.32 10.49 10.05
N THR A 413 -34.55 9.62 10.72
CA THR A 413 -34.88 9.11 12.05
C THR A 413 -34.02 9.71 13.16
N VAL A 414 -32.97 10.42 12.79
CA VAL A 414 -32.01 11.04 13.69
C VAL A 414 -31.97 12.53 13.46
N ALA A 415 -31.88 13.32 14.53
CA ALA A 415 -31.68 14.76 14.45
C ALA A 415 -30.23 15.10 14.10
N PRO A 416 -29.98 16.22 13.38
CA PRO A 416 -28.63 16.75 13.19
C PRO A 416 -27.94 17.02 14.55
N SER A 417 -26.65 16.81 14.60
CA SER A 417 -25.82 16.99 15.79
C SER A 417 -24.96 18.25 15.70
N GLY A 418 -24.29 18.58 16.81
CA GLY A 418 -23.35 19.68 16.83
C GLY A 418 -23.99 21.06 16.67
N LEU A 419 -25.29 21.18 16.98
CA LEU A 419 -25.96 22.47 16.94
C LEU A 419 -25.33 23.43 17.92
N GLY A 420 -24.98 24.59 17.45
CA GLY A 420 -24.37 25.67 18.19
C GLY A 420 -24.41 26.96 17.41
N GLY A 421 -23.48 27.85 17.69
CA GLY A 421 -23.39 29.09 16.95
C GLY A 421 -22.78 30.22 17.78
N GLY A 422 -23.01 31.43 17.35
CA GLY A 422 -22.44 32.63 17.96
C GLY A 422 -21.35 33.27 17.10
N GLY A 423 -20.95 34.46 17.47
CA GLY A 423 -20.02 35.24 16.67
C GLY A 423 -20.72 35.84 15.44
N GLY A 424 -19.91 36.29 14.49
CA GLY A 424 -20.38 36.95 13.26
C GLY A 424 -20.19 38.44 13.29
N ASP A 425 -20.72 39.10 12.24
CA ASP A 425 -20.67 40.53 12.11
C ASP A 425 -21.86 41.16 12.81
N HIS A 426 -21.86 42.49 12.87
CA HIS A 426 -22.91 43.27 13.49
C HIS A 426 -24.32 42.83 13.03
N GLN A 427 -25.28 42.69 13.97
CA GLN A 427 -26.68 42.33 13.72
C GLN A 427 -26.90 40.93 13.12
N GLU A 428 -25.98 40.02 13.28
CA GLU A 428 -26.08 38.64 12.84
C GLU A 428 -26.34 37.67 14.00
N LEU A 429 -27.07 36.61 13.69
CA LEU A 429 -27.18 35.41 14.50
C LEU A 429 -26.67 34.24 13.65
N ILE A 430 -25.51 33.73 14.02
CA ILE A 430 -24.91 32.58 13.33
C ILE A 430 -25.32 31.32 14.08
N MET A 431 -25.86 30.37 13.33
CA MET A 431 -26.21 29.03 13.80
C MET A 431 -25.44 28.02 12.99
N THR A 432 -24.79 27.08 13.67
CA THR A 432 -23.93 26.08 13.06
C THR A 432 -24.34 24.68 13.51
N TRP A 433 -24.12 23.70 12.68
CA TRP A 433 -24.35 22.28 12.98
C TRP A 433 -23.40 21.41 12.17
N THR A 434 -23.33 20.14 12.53
CA THR A 434 -22.56 19.16 11.76
C THR A 434 -23.45 18.64 10.62
N PRO A 435 -23.00 18.73 9.34
CA PRO A 435 -23.70 18.11 8.22
C PRO A 435 -23.95 16.63 8.47
N MET A 436 -25.14 16.16 8.20
CA MET A 436 -25.49 14.77 8.42
C MET A 436 -24.80 13.86 7.40
N ALA A 437 -24.13 12.84 7.90
CA ALA A 437 -23.53 11.81 7.07
C ALA A 437 -24.60 11.11 6.22
N ARG A 438 -24.20 10.64 5.04
CA ARG A 438 -25.09 10.04 4.05
C ARG A 438 -25.98 8.93 4.63
N GLU A 439 -25.44 8.17 5.55
CA GLU A 439 -26.12 7.05 6.22
C GLU A 439 -27.38 7.45 7.00
N TYR A 440 -27.50 8.71 7.41
CA TYR A 440 -28.64 9.23 8.19
C TYR A 440 -29.60 10.09 7.36
N GLN A 441 -29.28 10.31 6.10
CA GLN A 441 -30.12 11.13 5.22
C GLN A 441 -31.42 10.43 4.80
N ASN A 442 -31.40 9.12 4.71
CA ASN A 442 -32.51 8.20 4.45
C ASN A 442 -33.31 8.46 3.14
N GLY A 443 -32.90 9.38 2.29
CA GLY A 443 -33.62 9.67 1.06
C GLY A 443 -33.05 10.87 0.28
N ASP A 444 -33.60 11.09 -0.89
CA ASP A 444 -33.27 12.23 -1.75
C ASP A 444 -34.02 13.50 -1.34
N GLY A 445 -33.57 14.64 -1.86
CA GLY A 445 -34.14 15.94 -1.50
C GLY A 445 -33.89 16.31 -0.05
N PHE A 446 -32.77 15.87 0.50
CA PHE A 446 -32.38 16.10 1.88
C PHE A 446 -32.03 17.55 2.15
N GLY A 447 -32.40 18.02 3.35
CA GLY A 447 -32.05 19.32 3.86
C GLY A 447 -32.34 19.44 5.35
N TYR A 448 -32.26 20.69 5.84
CA TYR A 448 -32.44 21.00 7.25
C TYR A 448 -33.59 22.02 7.42
N ILE A 449 -34.30 21.91 8.53
CA ILE A 449 -35.22 22.92 9.02
C ILE A 449 -34.68 23.44 10.34
N LEU A 450 -34.24 24.68 10.33
CA LEU A 450 -33.69 25.36 11.47
C LEU A 450 -34.79 26.23 12.08
N ALA A 451 -35.12 26.01 13.34
CA ALA A 451 -36.08 26.78 14.10
C ALA A 451 -35.39 27.56 15.23
N PHE A 452 -35.65 28.85 15.33
CA PHE A 452 -35.03 29.71 16.35
C PHE A 452 -36.02 30.73 16.85
N ARG A 453 -35.83 31.15 18.10
CA ARG A 453 -36.62 32.22 18.74
C ARG A 453 -35.75 32.95 19.77
N LYS A 454 -36.05 34.21 20.01
CA LYS A 454 -35.45 34.95 21.14
C LYS A 454 -35.89 34.30 22.46
N LYS A 455 -34.94 34.05 23.38
CA LYS A 455 -35.21 33.43 24.67
C LYS A 455 -36.32 34.19 25.43
N GLY A 456 -37.33 33.47 25.92
CA GLY A 456 -38.49 34.03 26.61
C GLY A 456 -39.65 34.41 25.71
N THR A 457 -39.55 34.23 24.39
CA THR A 457 -40.68 34.43 23.43
C THR A 457 -41.32 33.11 23.07
N SER A 458 -42.60 33.15 22.62
CA SER A 458 -43.35 31.93 22.23
C SER A 458 -43.30 31.61 20.73
N VAL A 459 -42.93 32.57 19.88
CA VAL A 459 -43.01 32.46 18.42
C VAL A 459 -41.69 31.95 17.87
N TRP A 460 -41.76 30.86 17.10
CA TRP A 460 -40.61 30.28 16.38
C TRP A 460 -40.54 30.86 14.96
N SER A 461 -39.34 31.20 14.54
CA SER A 461 -38.98 31.43 13.14
C SER A 461 -38.36 30.17 12.57
N GLU A 462 -38.77 29.76 11.36
CA GLU A 462 -38.26 28.56 10.69
C GLU A 462 -37.63 28.92 9.35
N VAL A 463 -36.50 28.32 9.05
CA VAL A 463 -35.78 28.44 7.77
C VAL A 463 -35.47 27.05 7.23
N ARG A 464 -35.83 26.82 5.95
CA ARG A 464 -35.47 25.59 5.23
C ARG A 464 -34.19 25.79 4.46
N ILE A 465 -33.28 24.85 4.62
CA ILE A 465 -31.92 24.84 4.02
C ILE A 465 -31.80 23.58 3.16
N PRO A 466 -31.92 23.70 1.83
CA PRO A 466 -32.03 22.54 0.93
C PRO A 466 -30.68 21.92 0.53
N HIS A 467 -29.61 22.24 1.23
CA HIS A 467 -28.25 21.75 0.92
C HIS A 467 -27.73 20.87 2.06
N VAL A 468 -27.41 19.62 1.76
CA VAL A 468 -26.93 18.63 2.72
C VAL A 468 -25.61 19.01 3.37
N GLU A 469 -24.72 19.63 2.60
CA GLU A 469 -23.38 20.06 3.06
C GLU A 469 -23.42 21.36 3.87
N SER A 470 -24.57 21.98 4.04
CA SER A 470 -24.68 23.18 4.84
C SER A 470 -24.42 22.87 6.30
N SER A 471 -23.54 23.63 6.89
CA SER A 471 -23.14 23.55 8.31
C SER A 471 -23.38 24.87 9.05
N ARG A 472 -23.88 25.88 8.35
CA ARG A 472 -24.02 27.23 8.88
C ARG A 472 -25.19 27.94 8.25
N HIS A 473 -25.92 28.72 9.05
CA HIS A 473 -26.92 29.70 8.60
C HIS A 473 -26.69 31.02 9.34
N VAL A 474 -26.80 32.13 8.61
CA VAL A 474 -26.70 33.47 9.15
C VAL A 474 -28.06 34.12 9.05
N TYR A 475 -28.63 34.44 10.18
CA TYR A 475 -29.85 35.28 10.25
C TYR A 475 -29.42 36.72 10.52
N TYR A 476 -29.77 37.61 9.61
CA TYR A 476 -29.50 39.02 9.72
C TYR A 476 -30.79 39.78 10.03
N ASN A 477 -30.76 40.72 11.00
CA ASN A 477 -31.86 41.60 11.31
C ASN A 477 -31.32 42.89 11.93
N GLU A 478 -31.62 44.03 11.30
CA GLU A 478 -31.17 45.38 11.75
C GLU A 478 -31.56 45.73 13.19
N SER A 479 -32.62 45.11 13.73
CA SER A 479 -33.10 45.32 15.10
C SER A 479 -32.50 44.31 16.11
N LEU A 480 -31.55 43.49 15.69
CA LEU A 480 -30.97 42.48 16.53
C LEU A 480 -29.98 43.11 17.52
N ALA A 481 -30.33 43.07 18.80
CA ALA A 481 -29.43 43.56 19.84
C ALA A 481 -28.16 42.66 19.98
N PRO A 482 -27.01 43.21 20.30
CA PRO A 482 -25.79 42.45 20.47
C PRO A 482 -25.89 41.43 21.61
N TYR A 483 -25.22 40.32 21.45
CA TYR A 483 -25.11 39.27 22.45
C TYR A 483 -26.42 38.84 23.11
N THR A 484 -27.48 38.77 22.31
CA THR A 484 -28.82 38.37 22.77
C THR A 484 -29.00 36.87 22.66
N PRO A 485 -29.49 36.16 23.72
CA PRO A 485 -29.68 34.72 23.69
C PRO A 485 -30.90 34.32 22.84
N PHE A 486 -30.73 33.36 21.98
CA PHE A 486 -31.74 32.67 21.20
C PHE A 486 -31.77 31.18 21.55
N GLU A 487 -32.96 30.62 21.60
CA GLU A 487 -33.19 29.19 21.64
C GLU A 487 -33.28 28.67 20.21
N VAL A 488 -32.44 27.66 19.88
CA VAL A 488 -32.34 27.10 18.53
C VAL A 488 -32.53 25.60 18.58
N LYS A 489 -33.21 25.04 17.62
CA LYS A 489 -33.34 23.61 17.36
C LYS A 489 -33.33 23.34 15.87
N ILE A 490 -32.88 22.14 15.48
CA ILE A 490 -32.77 21.75 14.08
C ILE A 490 -33.37 20.38 13.85
N GLN A 491 -33.97 20.15 12.69
CA GLN A 491 -34.41 18.85 12.22
C GLN A 491 -33.98 18.64 10.77
N ALA A 492 -33.82 17.39 10.40
CA ALA A 492 -33.57 17.00 9.01
C ALA A 492 -34.88 16.72 8.30
N TYR A 493 -34.91 16.89 7.00
CA TYR A 493 -36.03 16.48 6.15
C TYR A 493 -35.53 15.89 4.82
N ASN A 494 -36.34 15.08 4.20
CA ASN A 494 -36.19 14.63 2.83
C ASN A 494 -37.54 14.58 2.13
N ARG A 495 -37.65 14.02 0.91
CA ARG A 495 -38.92 13.91 0.18
C ARG A 495 -39.94 13.01 0.87
N ARG A 496 -39.52 12.12 1.78
CA ARG A 496 -40.41 11.20 2.52
C ARG A 496 -41.00 11.81 3.77
N GLY A 497 -40.38 12.85 4.31
CA GLY A 497 -40.86 13.49 5.51
C GLY A 497 -39.78 14.22 6.30
N VAL A 498 -40.17 14.62 7.51
CA VAL A 498 -39.32 15.33 8.47
C VAL A 498 -38.89 14.37 9.58
N GLY A 499 -37.67 14.54 10.08
CA GLY A 499 -37.16 13.82 11.23
C GLY A 499 -37.46 14.53 12.55
N PRO A 500 -36.95 13.99 13.67
CA PRO A 500 -37.05 14.60 14.98
C PRO A 500 -36.25 15.92 15.06
N PHE A 501 -36.68 16.82 15.92
CA PHE A 501 -35.88 17.98 16.30
C PHE A 501 -34.72 17.54 17.22
N SER A 502 -33.61 18.25 17.12
CA SER A 502 -32.51 18.21 18.10
C SER A 502 -32.96 18.74 19.47
N GLN A 503 -32.15 18.54 20.48
CA GLN A 503 -32.26 19.28 21.72
C GLN A 503 -32.10 20.76 21.44
N MET A 504 -32.80 21.59 22.22
CA MET A 504 -32.66 23.06 22.13
C MET A 504 -31.28 23.47 22.67
N VAL A 505 -30.66 24.38 21.95
CA VAL A 505 -29.35 24.95 22.30
C VAL A 505 -29.52 26.48 22.37
N GLU A 506 -28.88 27.09 23.35
CA GLU A 506 -28.85 28.55 23.47
C GLU A 506 -27.67 29.08 22.63
N VAL A 507 -27.95 30.00 21.73
CA VAL A 507 -27.00 30.66 20.84
C VAL A 507 -27.15 32.15 20.97
N TYR A 508 -26.04 32.85 21.06
CA TYR A 508 -26.04 34.30 21.20
C TYR A 508 -25.85 34.97 19.83
N SER A 509 -26.57 36.09 19.61
CA SER A 509 -26.30 36.95 18.46
C SER A 509 -24.86 37.50 18.52
N ALA A 510 -24.42 38.07 17.40
CA ALA A 510 -23.08 38.63 17.29
C ALA A 510 -22.73 39.58 18.42
N GLU A 511 -21.51 39.54 18.82
CA GLU A 511 -20.95 40.48 19.77
C GLU A 511 -20.75 41.85 19.08
N GLU A 512 -20.78 42.90 19.84
CA GLU A 512 -20.26 44.21 19.47
C GLU A 512 -19.11 44.62 20.38
N GLU A 513 -18.38 45.63 19.98
CA GLU A 513 -17.30 46.14 20.81
C GLU A 513 -17.80 46.60 22.19
N PRO A 514 -17.04 46.44 23.26
CA PRO A 514 -17.40 46.96 24.56
C PRO A 514 -17.66 48.49 24.50
N THR A 515 -18.71 48.93 25.17
CA THR A 515 -19.11 50.38 25.15
C THR A 515 -18.42 51.21 26.22
N VAL A 516 -17.80 50.57 27.21
CA VAL A 516 -17.11 51.23 28.34
C VAL A 516 -15.73 50.67 28.49
N GLY A 517 -14.76 51.51 28.72
CA GLY A 517 -13.39 51.13 29.04
C GLY A 517 -13.19 50.79 30.54
N PRO A 518 -12.13 50.07 30.91
CA PRO A 518 -11.80 49.82 32.31
C PRO A 518 -11.61 51.09 33.12
N ALA A 519 -11.95 51.04 34.40
CA ALA A 519 -11.82 52.18 35.32
C ALA A 519 -10.68 51.98 36.31
N SER A 520 -10.42 53.04 37.10
CA SER A 520 -9.47 53.01 38.24
C SER A 520 -8.08 52.48 37.88
N ILE A 521 -7.49 52.96 36.78
CA ILE A 521 -6.19 52.49 36.30
C ILE A 521 -5.09 52.94 37.25
N ASN A 522 -4.28 52.00 37.73
CA ASN A 522 -3.08 52.23 38.49
C ASN A 522 -1.88 51.57 37.82
N ALA A 523 -0.76 52.31 37.71
CA ALA A 523 0.45 51.78 37.14
C ALA A 523 1.63 52.02 38.10
N THR A 524 2.36 50.99 38.44
CA THR A 524 3.51 51.05 39.37
C THR A 524 4.75 50.47 38.73
N ALA A 525 5.89 51.07 38.94
CA ALA A 525 7.16 50.59 38.44
C ALA A 525 7.65 49.40 39.30
N LEU A 526 7.79 48.23 38.72
CA LEU A 526 8.38 47.07 39.38
C LEU A 526 9.91 47.10 39.31
N SER A 527 10.45 47.52 38.17
CA SER A 527 11.89 47.61 37.96
C SER A 527 12.22 48.74 36.95
N ALA A 528 13.44 48.79 36.52
CA ALA A 528 13.88 49.69 35.44
C ALA A 528 13.26 49.35 34.08
N PHE A 529 12.81 48.08 33.88
CA PHE A 529 12.36 47.53 32.61
C PHE A 529 10.93 47.04 32.64
N GLU A 530 10.27 47.06 33.80
CA GLU A 530 8.93 46.50 33.98
C GLU A 530 8.04 47.42 34.82
N ILE A 531 6.78 47.46 34.41
CA ILE A 531 5.70 48.07 35.18
C ILE A 531 4.59 47.06 35.41
N GLN A 532 3.85 47.20 36.49
CA GLN A 532 2.60 46.53 36.73
C GLN A 532 1.45 47.50 36.56
N VAL A 533 0.47 47.11 35.76
CA VAL A 533 -0.75 47.86 35.53
C VAL A 533 -1.91 47.09 36.13
N SER A 534 -2.79 47.78 36.86
CA SER A 534 -4.02 47.20 37.44
C SER A 534 -5.19 48.13 37.16
N TRP A 535 -6.38 47.55 37.06
CA TRP A 535 -7.61 48.28 36.69
C TRP A 535 -8.83 47.61 37.32
N GLU A 536 -9.96 48.32 37.31
CA GLU A 536 -11.25 47.73 37.60
C GLU A 536 -11.85 47.08 36.33
N PRO A 537 -12.31 45.82 36.42
CA PRO A 537 -12.88 45.11 35.28
C PRO A 537 -14.14 45.79 34.71
N VAL A 538 -14.33 45.73 33.39
CA VAL A 538 -15.57 46.13 32.72
C VAL A 538 -16.72 45.23 33.13
N GLN A 539 -17.87 45.82 33.48
CA GLN A 539 -19.05 45.03 33.83
C GLN A 539 -19.64 44.29 32.63
N GLN A 540 -20.17 43.10 32.84
CA GLN A 540 -20.72 42.21 31.81
C GLN A 540 -21.81 42.90 30.92
N LEU A 541 -22.61 43.76 31.50
CA LEU A 541 -23.66 44.49 30.76
C LEU A 541 -23.12 45.47 29.72
N SER A 542 -21.94 45.99 29.90
CA SER A 542 -21.26 46.95 29.01
C SER A 542 -20.27 46.27 28.06
N ALA A 543 -20.12 44.96 28.15
CA ALA A 543 -19.20 44.20 27.37
C ALA A 543 -19.69 43.86 25.97
N ASN A 544 -21.00 43.94 25.72
CA ASN A 544 -21.69 43.56 24.45
C ASN A 544 -21.27 42.23 23.91
N GLY A 545 -20.82 41.32 24.77
CA GLY A 545 -20.29 40.02 24.42
C GLY A 545 -19.48 39.40 25.55
N ILE A 546 -18.71 38.36 25.25
CA ILE A 546 -17.81 37.73 26.20
C ILE A 546 -16.45 38.43 26.11
N LEU A 547 -16.08 39.10 27.17
CA LEU A 547 -14.74 39.68 27.27
C LEU A 547 -13.69 38.57 27.14
N ARG A 548 -12.72 38.75 26.26
CA ARG A 548 -11.59 37.85 26.07
C ARG A 548 -10.36 38.28 26.85
N GLY A 549 -10.30 39.55 27.18
CA GLY A 549 -9.18 40.10 27.94
C GLY A 549 -9.10 41.60 27.82
N TYR A 550 -7.94 42.08 28.12
CA TYR A 550 -7.62 43.51 28.10
C TYR A 550 -6.38 43.75 27.24
N GLU A 551 -6.35 44.88 26.55
CA GLU A 551 -5.21 45.37 25.78
C GLU A 551 -4.60 46.59 26.49
N ILE A 552 -3.38 46.48 26.90
CA ILE A 552 -2.61 47.59 27.53
C ILE A 552 -1.83 48.28 26.43
N ARG A 553 -2.08 49.56 26.21
CA ARG A 553 -1.28 50.38 25.32
C ARG A 553 -0.42 51.31 26.16
N TYR A 554 0.86 51.40 25.82
CA TYR A 554 1.82 52.22 26.51
C TYR A 554 2.77 52.91 25.55
N TRP A 555 3.10 54.17 25.80
CA TRP A 555 3.97 54.99 24.96
C TRP A 555 4.75 56.00 25.82
N ARG A 556 5.89 56.42 25.36
CA ARG A 556 6.71 57.39 26.08
C ARG A 556 6.06 58.77 26.04
N GLN A 557 6.32 59.59 27.06
CA GLN A 557 5.68 60.91 27.22
C GLN A 557 5.82 61.83 26.00
N HIS A 558 6.87 61.66 25.19
CA HIS A 558 7.15 62.49 24.01
C HIS A 558 6.62 61.85 22.68
N GLU A 559 6.01 60.70 22.73
CA GLU A 559 5.45 59.98 21.59
C GLU A 559 3.96 60.22 21.49
N ARG A 560 3.44 59.98 20.27
CA ARG A 560 1.96 60.02 20.04
C ARG A 560 1.38 58.67 20.40
N GLU A 561 0.13 58.67 20.89
CA GLU A 561 -0.63 57.46 21.20
C GLU A 561 -0.73 56.49 19.98
N ALA A 562 -0.75 57.03 18.77
CA ALA A 562 -0.78 56.20 17.54
C ALA A 562 0.48 55.29 17.38
N ALA A 563 1.56 55.62 18.06
CA ALA A 563 2.80 54.83 18.09
C ALA A 563 2.92 53.96 19.35
N ALA A 564 1.82 53.76 20.11
CA ALA A 564 1.83 52.99 21.34
C ALA A 564 2.13 51.52 21.08
N ASP A 565 3.01 50.96 21.89
CA ASP A 565 3.20 49.52 22.00
C ASP A 565 1.99 48.88 22.69
N ARG A 566 1.74 47.60 22.42
CA ARG A 566 0.54 46.91 22.88
C ARG A 566 0.88 45.58 23.51
N VAL A 567 0.22 45.28 24.64
CA VAL A 567 0.26 43.96 25.29
C VAL A 567 -1.18 43.53 25.59
N ARG A 568 -1.54 42.31 25.20
CA ARG A 568 -2.82 41.72 25.53
C ARG A 568 -2.70 40.72 26.66
N THR A 569 -3.66 40.74 27.58
CA THR A 569 -3.74 39.75 28.63
C THR A 569 -4.21 38.41 28.09
N ALA A 570 -3.77 37.29 28.65
CA ALA A 570 -4.22 35.93 28.29
C ALA A 570 -5.61 35.58 28.86
N GLY A 571 -6.18 36.45 29.68
CA GLY A 571 -7.45 36.24 30.37
C GLY A 571 -8.02 37.50 30.96
N LEU A 572 -9.01 37.36 31.84
CA LEU A 572 -9.75 38.46 32.49
C LEU A 572 -9.11 39.04 33.76
N GLU A 573 -7.90 38.61 34.08
CA GLU A 573 -7.18 39.14 35.22
C GLU A 573 -7.05 40.68 35.14
N PRO A 574 -7.43 41.41 36.19
CA PRO A 574 -7.41 42.89 36.16
C PRO A 574 -6.04 43.47 36.38
N THR A 575 -5.00 42.70 36.09
CA THR A 575 -3.60 43.13 36.23
C THR A 575 -2.75 42.58 35.10
N ALA A 576 -1.74 43.31 34.66
CA ALA A 576 -0.75 42.86 33.72
C ALA A 576 0.63 43.42 34.02
N ARG A 577 1.65 42.69 33.64
CA ARG A 577 3.04 43.17 33.66
C ARG A 577 3.44 43.53 32.22
N VAL A 578 4.06 44.70 32.11
CA VAL A 578 4.62 45.16 30.83
C VAL A 578 6.14 45.21 31.01
N SER A 579 6.85 44.46 30.21
CA SER A 579 8.31 44.33 30.24
C SER A 579 8.97 44.96 29.02
N GLY A 580 10.30 45.03 28.99
CA GLY A 580 11.04 45.54 27.84
C GLY A 580 11.06 47.10 27.77
N LEU A 581 10.71 47.75 28.83
CA LEU A 581 10.67 49.21 28.93
C LEU A 581 12.08 49.81 29.09
N ARG A 582 12.20 51.12 28.82
CA ARG A 582 13.47 51.86 29.04
C ARG A 582 13.56 52.33 30.46
N PRO A 583 14.75 52.30 31.07
CA PRO A 583 14.99 52.84 32.41
C PRO A 583 14.72 54.34 32.51
N SER A 584 14.35 54.79 33.70
CA SER A 584 14.14 56.20 34.03
C SER A 584 13.24 56.95 33.03
N THR A 585 12.31 56.27 32.43
CA THR A 585 11.48 56.79 31.34
C THR A 585 10.02 56.87 31.79
N ARG A 586 9.39 58.01 31.51
CA ARG A 586 7.97 58.21 31.81
C ARG A 586 7.09 57.72 30.67
N TYR A 587 6.17 56.81 30.99
CA TYR A 587 5.20 56.20 30.07
C TYR A 587 3.79 56.65 30.39
N HIS A 588 3.02 56.89 29.34
CA HIS A 588 1.56 56.91 29.41
C HIS A 588 1.03 55.50 29.23
N VAL A 589 0.00 55.15 29.96
CA VAL A 589 -0.65 53.83 29.92
C VAL A 589 -2.17 54.02 29.81
N ALA A 590 -2.79 53.27 28.93
CA ALA A 590 -4.24 53.12 28.81
C ALA A 590 -4.60 51.65 28.65
N VAL A 591 -5.72 51.24 29.19
CA VAL A 591 -6.22 49.86 29.12
C VAL A 591 -7.55 49.84 28.40
N PHE A 592 -7.69 48.89 27.53
CA PHE A 592 -8.89 48.65 26.72
C PHE A 592 -9.43 47.25 27.03
N ALA A 593 -10.72 47.11 27.12
CA ALA A 593 -11.35 45.80 27.12
C ALA A 593 -11.60 45.35 25.67
N TYR A 594 -11.46 44.06 25.39
CA TYR A 594 -11.79 43.53 24.06
C TYR A 594 -12.55 42.23 24.14
N ASN A 595 -13.39 42.03 23.16
CA ASN A 595 -14.12 40.80 22.90
C ASN A 595 -13.83 40.33 21.46
N SER A 596 -14.64 39.41 20.90
CA SER A 596 -14.44 38.94 19.55
C SER A 596 -14.79 39.96 18.45
N ALA A 597 -15.64 40.91 18.75
CA ALA A 597 -16.01 41.99 17.84
C ALA A 597 -14.92 43.06 17.70
N GLY A 598 -14.21 43.35 18.78
CA GLY A 598 -13.16 44.33 18.72
C GLY A 598 -12.74 44.87 20.10
N THR A 599 -12.11 46.03 20.07
CA THR A 599 -11.55 46.73 21.24
C THR A 599 -12.43 47.93 21.56
N GLY A 600 -12.93 47.97 22.75
CA GLY A 600 -13.78 49.05 23.23
C GLY A 600 -12.98 50.37 23.50
N PRO A 601 -13.61 51.39 24.11
CA PRO A 601 -13.00 52.65 24.37
C PRO A 601 -11.86 52.54 25.42
N PRO A 602 -10.91 53.49 25.42
CA PRO A 602 -9.82 53.52 26.38
C PRO A 602 -10.29 53.81 27.78
N SER A 603 -9.55 53.31 28.74
CA SER A 603 -9.59 53.81 30.13
C SER A 603 -9.10 55.26 30.22
N PRO A 604 -9.32 55.95 31.35
CA PRO A 604 -8.54 57.15 31.69
C PRO A 604 -7.05 56.85 31.62
N ARG A 605 -6.27 57.79 31.09
CA ARG A 605 -4.80 57.63 30.99
C ARG A 605 -4.16 57.78 32.34
N THR A 606 -3.18 56.96 32.63
CA THR A 606 -2.29 57.13 33.79
C THR A 606 -0.83 57.26 33.34
N THR A 607 0.02 57.70 34.23
CA THR A 607 1.45 57.82 33.95
C THR A 607 2.27 57.08 35.00
N VAL A 608 3.34 56.46 34.54
CA VAL A 608 4.29 55.74 35.39
C VAL A 608 5.71 56.02 34.90
N THR A 609 6.65 56.16 35.82
CA THR A 609 8.06 56.30 35.47
C THR A 609 8.81 55.06 35.92
N THR A 610 9.47 54.39 34.99
CA THR A 610 10.31 53.24 35.30
C THR A 610 11.44 53.62 36.22
N ARG A 611 11.94 52.65 36.99
CA ARG A 611 13.01 52.88 37.94
C ARG A 611 14.35 53.14 37.24
N LYS A 612 15.35 53.66 37.96
CA LYS A 612 16.71 53.70 37.43
C LYS A 612 17.24 52.33 37.14
N PRO A 613 18.11 52.19 36.10
CA PRO A 613 18.64 50.86 35.74
C PRO A 613 19.45 50.27 36.91
N PRO A 614 19.55 48.95 36.99
CA PRO A 614 20.44 48.30 37.97
C PRO A 614 21.91 48.64 37.66
N PRO A 615 22.83 48.43 38.60
CA PRO A 615 24.26 48.63 38.38
C PRO A 615 24.77 47.84 37.20
N ASN A 616 25.50 48.46 36.29
CA ASN A 616 25.98 47.83 35.05
C ASN A 616 27.29 47.03 35.21
N ARG A 617 27.74 46.87 36.45
CA ARG A 617 28.93 46.06 36.73
C ARG A 617 28.60 44.82 37.49
N PRO A 618 29.12 43.64 37.05
CA PRO A 618 28.98 42.42 37.81
C PRO A 618 29.84 42.53 39.13
N PRO A 619 29.53 41.69 40.13
CA PRO A 619 30.38 41.53 41.29
C PRO A 619 31.82 41.19 40.87
N GLY A 620 32.79 42.00 41.34
CA GLY A 620 34.21 41.87 40.99
C GLY A 620 34.97 40.97 41.96
N ASN A 621 36.21 40.61 41.59
CA ASN A 621 37.13 39.82 42.39
C ASN A 621 36.50 38.58 43.04
N VAL A 622 35.67 37.90 42.30
CA VAL A 622 35.01 36.70 42.80
C VAL A 622 36.03 35.59 43.02
N SER A 623 36.15 35.18 44.28
CA SER A 623 37.04 34.10 44.69
C SER A 623 36.28 33.02 45.46
N TRP A 624 36.74 31.83 45.36
CA TRP A 624 36.12 30.71 46.06
C TRP A 624 37.15 29.78 46.68
N LYS A 625 36.79 29.12 47.77
CA LYS A 625 37.63 28.16 48.48
C LYS A 625 36.76 27.03 49.03
N ILE A 626 37.20 25.79 48.86
CA ILE A 626 36.54 24.65 49.46
C ILE A 626 36.95 24.58 50.94
N GLN A 627 35.95 24.55 51.82
CA GLN A 627 36.13 24.41 53.29
C GLN A 627 35.24 23.26 53.79
N GLY A 628 35.82 22.08 53.99
CA GLY A 628 35.06 20.88 54.38
C GLY A 628 34.08 20.45 53.31
N SER A 629 32.78 20.38 53.66
CA SER A 629 31.68 20.03 52.73
C SER A 629 31.03 21.24 52.08
N GLN A 630 31.65 22.41 52.18
CA GLN A 630 31.08 23.64 51.65
C GLN A 630 32.08 24.39 50.74
N VAL A 631 31.53 25.13 49.78
CA VAL A 631 32.27 26.08 48.94
C VAL A 631 31.97 27.46 49.50
N ALA A 632 32.99 28.13 50.07
CA ALA A 632 32.91 29.51 50.47
C ALA A 632 33.29 30.43 49.31
N VAL A 633 32.35 31.27 48.91
CA VAL A 633 32.52 32.21 47.79
C VAL A 633 32.50 33.64 48.32
N ARG A 634 33.39 34.47 47.79
CA ARG A 634 33.51 35.92 48.17
C ARG A 634 33.59 36.75 46.90
N TRP A 635 33.10 38.00 46.99
CA TRP A 635 33.15 38.97 45.90
C TRP A 635 33.30 40.42 46.50
N ASP A 636 33.62 41.33 45.60
CA ASP A 636 33.72 42.77 46.02
C ASP A 636 32.33 43.43 45.98
N HIS A 637 32.19 44.44 46.81
CA HIS A 637 30.98 45.25 46.88
C HIS A 637 30.70 45.92 45.52
N VAL A 638 29.49 45.81 45.00
CA VAL A 638 29.08 46.57 43.82
C VAL A 638 28.57 47.93 44.25
N THR A 639 29.20 49.00 43.74
CA THR A 639 28.80 50.40 44.01
C THR A 639 27.96 50.91 42.82
N ALA A 640 26.74 51.34 43.07
CA ALA A 640 25.87 51.92 42.06
C ALA A 640 26.34 53.32 41.66
N MET A 641 26.29 53.70 40.39
CA MET A 641 26.53 55.05 39.90
C MET A 641 25.31 55.93 40.13
N HIS A 642 25.50 57.29 40.01
CA HIS A 642 24.42 58.25 40.25
C HIS A 642 23.13 58.01 39.38
N ASN A 643 23.30 57.52 38.19
CA ASN A 643 22.21 57.20 37.29
C ASN A 643 21.66 55.76 37.44
N GLU A 644 22.21 55.01 38.36
CA GLU A 644 21.83 53.62 38.67
C GLU A 644 21.03 53.53 39.97
N SER A 645 20.26 52.46 40.15
CA SER A 645 19.54 52.13 41.36
C SER A 645 20.49 51.57 42.42
N ALA A 646 20.22 51.90 43.67
CA ALA A 646 21.04 51.42 44.82
C ALA A 646 20.98 49.87 44.88
N VAL A 647 22.12 49.28 45.23
CA VAL A 647 22.21 47.83 45.48
C VAL A 647 21.48 47.53 46.79
N LEU A 648 20.48 46.67 46.76
CA LEU A 648 19.73 46.15 47.90
C LEU A 648 20.30 44.84 48.42
N GLY A 649 20.96 44.08 47.54
CA GLY A 649 21.54 42.80 47.88
C GLY A 649 22.19 42.09 46.72
N TYR A 650 22.46 40.82 46.95
CA TYR A 650 23.02 39.89 45.93
C TYR A 650 22.15 38.67 45.75
N LYS A 651 22.05 38.20 44.51
CA LYS A 651 21.45 36.93 44.13
C LYS A 651 22.56 35.96 43.77
N VAL A 652 22.61 34.82 44.44
CA VAL A 652 23.54 33.75 44.13
C VAL A 652 22.74 32.55 43.64
N LEU A 653 22.93 32.21 42.40
CA LEU A 653 22.29 31.08 41.77
C LEU A 653 23.30 29.93 41.71
N TYR A 654 22.93 28.82 42.32
CA TYR A 654 23.71 27.58 42.35
C TYR A 654 23.04 26.58 41.44
N LYS A 655 23.74 26.16 40.38
CA LYS A 655 23.25 25.16 39.39
C LYS A 655 24.14 23.93 39.43
N HIS A 656 23.57 22.78 39.78
CA HIS A 656 24.22 21.48 39.77
C HIS A 656 23.26 20.49 39.13
N GLU A 657 23.64 19.88 37.98
CA GLU A 657 22.75 19.00 37.19
C GLU A 657 21.38 19.67 36.96
N ASP A 658 20.29 19.02 37.35
CA ASP A 658 18.92 19.53 37.19
C ASP A 658 18.44 20.38 38.39
N GLN A 659 19.28 20.57 39.38
CA GLN A 659 18.92 21.35 40.56
C GLN A 659 19.46 22.79 40.48
N THR A 660 18.55 23.74 40.65
CA THR A 660 18.86 25.16 40.70
C THR A 660 18.39 25.72 42.03
N VAL A 661 19.32 26.25 42.84
CA VAL A 661 19.02 26.87 44.13
C VAL A 661 19.36 28.35 44.08
N LEU A 662 18.38 29.20 44.39
CA LEU A 662 18.57 30.66 44.48
C LEU A 662 18.74 31.10 45.95
N LYS A 663 19.81 31.79 46.26
CA LYS A 663 20.07 32.38 47.56
C LYS A 663 20.09 33.92 47.46
N LEU A 664 19.23 34.56 48.25
CA LEU A 664 19.16 36.02 48.35
C LEU A 664 19.95 36.46 49.56
N LEU A 665 20.82 37.45 49.36
CA LEU A 665 21.68 38.01 50.38
C LEU A 665 21.50 39.55 50.51
N ASP A 666 21.58 40.06 51.72
CA ASP A 666 21.55 41.47 51.93
C ASP A 666 22.81 42.18 51.39
N LYS A 667 22.69 43.45 51.06
CA LYS A 667 23.78 44.29 50.49
C LYS A 667 25.10 44.29 51.30
N THR A 668 25.05 44.04 52.60
CA THR A 668 26.20 43.94 53.44
C THR A 668 26.98 42.67 53.38
N LYS A 669 26.39 41.65 52.79
CA LYS A 669 26.96 40.29 52.67
C LYS A 669 27.60 40.09 51.30
N THR A 670 28.92 40.05 51.26
CA THR A 670 29.77 39.84 50.08
C THR A 670 30.39 38.44 50.10
N SER A 671 29.80 37.52 50.85
CA SER A 671 30.22 36.12 50.91
C SER A 671 29.07 35.18 51.21
N VAL A 672 29.18 33.94 50.71
CA VAL A 672 28.20 32.89 50.92
C VAL A 672 28.87 31.52 51.00
N SER A 673 28.33 30.65 51.83
CA SER A 673 28.72 29.24 51.86
C SER A 673 27.63 28.42 51.23
N LEU A 674 28.02 27.57 50.28
CA LEU A 674 27.14 26.69 49.49
C LEU A 674 27.60 25.25 49.62
N PRO A 675 26.71 24.26 49.48
CA PRO A 675 27.11 22.84 49.53
C PRO A 675 28.09 22.50 48.38
N GLN A 676 29.09 21.67 48.71
CA GLN A 676 30.00 21.13 47.70
C GLN A 676 29.27 20.03 46.85
N PRO A 677 29.54 19.92 45.54
CA PRO A 677 29.01 18.83 44.75
C PRO A 677 29.47 17.46 45.30
N LYS A 678 28.54 16.51 45.40
CA LYS A 678 28.80 15.21 46.02
C LYS A 678 29.64 14.28 45.17
N ASP A 679 29.64 14.49 43.85
CA ASP A 679 30.33 13.68 42.86
C ASP A 679 31.42 14.50 42.14
N ASN A 680 32.21 13.87 41.27
CA ASN A 680 33.26 14.55 40.48
C ASN A 680 32.70 15.54 39.42
N GLY A 681 31.47 16.02 39.62
CA GLY A 681 30.81 17.02 38.80
C GLY A 681 31.28 18.44 39.06
N TYR A 682 30.85 19.34 38.20
CA TYR A 682 31.08 20.80 38.37
C TYR A 682 29.76 21.48 38.77
N VAL A 683 29.90 22.62 39.44
CA VAL A 683 28.79 23.51 39.79
C VAL A 683 28.99 24.85 39.12
N VAL A 684 27.95 25.36 38.49
CA VAL A 684 27.93 26.73 37.95
C VAL A 684 27.31 27.63 39.00
N LEU A 685 28.05 28.63 39.39
CA LEU A 685 27.62 29.69 40.32
C LEU A 685 27.49 30.99 39.55
N GLU A 686 26.32 31.59 39.64
CA GLU A 686 26.04 32.89 39.04
C GLU A 686 25.75 33.89 40.18
N ILE A 687 26.54 34.98 40.25
CA ILE A 687 26.40 36.00 41.29
C ILE A 687 26.05 37.32 40.61
N ARG A 688 24.97 37.95 41.04
CA ARG A 688 24.59 39.28 40.56
C ARG A 688 24.10 40.17 41.69
N SER A 689 24.32 41.48 41.55
CA SER A 689 23.69 42.48 42.42
C SER A 689 22.23 42.65 42.01
N TRP A 690 21.35 43.01 42.94
CA TRP A 690 19.98 43.37 42.65
C TRP A 690 19.57 44.62 43.42
N GLY A 691 18.65 45.40 42.88
CA GLY A 691 18.11 46.57 43.43
C GLY A 691 16.71 46.89 42.94
N GLU A 692 16.19 48.09 43.24
CA GLU A 692 14.88 48.50 42.78
C GLU A 692 14.74 48.54 41.22
N GLY A 693 15.84 48.70 40.51
CA GLY A 693 15.88 48.70 39.06
C GLY A 693 15.89 47.31 38.44
N GLY A 694 16.03 46.29 39.24
CA GLY A 694 16.13 44.91 38.81
C GLY A 694 17.50 44.28 39.10
N ASP A 695 17.82 43.23 38.37
CA ASP A 695 19.06 42.48 38.53
C ASP A 695 20.17 43.07 37.64
N GLY A 696 21.36 43.24 38.22
CA GLY A 696 22.56 43.59 37.46
C GLY A 696 23.16 42.41 36.68
N PRO A 697 24.22 42.65 35.90
CA PRO A 697 24.90 41.59 35.18
C PRO A 697 25.51 40.56 36.13
N ALA A 698 25.54 39.33 35.69
CA ALA A 698 26.04 38.21 36.45
C ALA A 698 27.57 38.07 36.31
N HIS A 699 28.21 37.59 37.38
CA HIS A 699 29.53 36.99 37.34
C HIS A 699 29.35 35.48 37.48
N GLU A 700 29.76 34.71 36.47
CA GLU A 700 29.64 33.26 36.48
C GLU A 700 30.99 32.63 36.81
N ILE A 701 31.01 31.64 37.70
CA ILE A 701 32.18 30.82 38.00
C ILE A 701 31.80 29.34 37.97
N ILE A 702 32.75 28.51 37.54
CA ILE A 702 32.62 27.04 37.54
C ILE A 702 33.51 26.53 38.68
N VAL A 703 32.93 25.78 39.60
CA VAL A 703 33.62 25.15 40.71
C VAL A 703 33.65 23.66 40.50
N SER A 704 34.84 23.06 40.38
CA SER A 704 35.05 21.62 40.35
C SER A 704 35.93 21.16 41.50
N ARG A 705 35.79 19.93 41.93
CA ARG A 705 36.51 19.37 43.08
C ARG A 705 38.04 19.30 42.87
N ASP A 706 38.48 19.18 41.60
CA ASP A 706 39.90 19.06 41.24
C ASP A 706 40.65 20.40 41.18
N SER A 707 39.97 21.53 41.22
CA SER A 707 40.57 22.84 41.19
C SER A 707 40.58 23.46 42.59
N GLY A 708 41.48 23.04 43.44
CA GLY A 708 41.56 23.37 44.88
C GLY A 708 41.74 24.83 45.27
N THR A 709 41.99 25.77 44.40
CA THR A 709 41.90 27.27 44.55
C THR A 709 41.99 27.87 43.16
N GLY A 710 40.97 28.52 42.68
CA GLY A 710 40.94 29.15 41.34
C GLY A 710 40.79 30.68 41.44
N MET A 711 41.76 31.37 40.90
CA MET A 711 41.61 32.76 40.50
C MET A 711 41.34 32.79 38.99
N MET A 712 40.22 33.44 38.67
CA MET A 712 39.85 34.05 37.39
C MET A 712 40.09 33.32 36.06
N VAL A 713 38.98 33.07 35.34
CA VAL A 713 38.93 33.25 33.89
C VAL A 713 37.92 34.36 33.60
N GLN A 714 38.39 35.52 33.18
CA GLN A 714 37.60 36.56 32.57
C GLN A 714 37.17 36.10 31.17
N ASN A 715 35.93 35.68 31.00
CA ASN A 715 35.34 35.61 29.67
C ASN A 715 34.51 36.87 29.43
N ASN A 716 35.08 37.78 28.64
CA ASN A 716 34.32 38.80 27.93
C ASN A 716 33.35 38.10 26.96
N SER A 717 32.16 37.83 27.38
CA SER A 717 31.07 37.42 26.47
C SER A 717 30.33 38.67 26.02
N SER A 718 30.63 39.08 24.78
CA SER A 718 29.76 39.89 23.97
C SER A 718 28.35 39.29 23.96
N SER A 719 27.36 40.13 24.23
CA SER A 719 25.94 39.88 24.18
C SER A 719 25.53 39.13 22.90
N ILE A 720 25.06 37.89 23.03
CA ILE A 720 24.25 37.22 22.02
C ILE A 720 22.78 37.36 22.44
N PRO A 721 21.90 37.90 21.61
CA PRO A 721 20.50 38.04 21.98
C PRO A 721 19.84 36.67 22.07
N SER A 722 19.15 36.41 23.17
CA SER A 722 18.33 35.23 23.42
C SER A 722 17.09 35.22 22.51
N SER A 723 17.26 34.67 21.33
CA SER A 723 16.13 34.32 20.42
C SER A 723 16.44 33.12 19.55
N SER A 724 16.89 32.02 20.16
CA SER A 724 17.08 30.74 19.42
C SER A 724 17.10 29.52 20.35
N LEU A 725 16.18 29.42 21.30
CA LEU A 725 16.02 28.21 22.12
C LEU A 725 14.55 27.82 22.33
N LEU A 726 13.70 28.05 21.30
CA LEU A 726 12.28 27.62 21.29
C LEU A 726 11.91 26.84 20.03
N LEU A 727 12.88 26.18 19.38
CA LEU A 727 12.62 25.41 18.13
C LEU A 727 13.28 24.03 18.13
N LEU A 728 13.50 23.43 19.30
CA LEU A 728 14.07 22.06 19.36
C LEU A 728 13.30 21.08 20.29
N ILE A 729 12.04 21.38 20.66
CA ILE A 729 11.19 20.46 21.43
C ILE A 729 9.94 19.99 20.66
N PHE A 730 9.82 20.32 19.38
CA PHE A 730 8.65 19.88 18.58
C PHE A 730 8.96 18.82 17.52
N PHE A 731 10.11 18.11 17.57
CA PHE A 731 10.43 17.06 16.58
C PHE A 731 10.71 15.67 17.15
N LEU A 732 10.26 15.36 18.38
CA LEU A 732 10.42 14.02 18.96
C LEU A 732 9.13 13.44 19.56
N SER A 733 7.97 13.76 18.96
CA SER A 733 6.68 13.18 19.38
C SER A 733 5.78 12.77 18.19
N LEU A 734 6.38 12.24 17.12
CA LEU A 734 5.64 11.69 15.96
C LEU A 734 6.36 10.49 15.36
N MET A 735 6.78 9.56 16.23
CA MET A 735 7.08 8.17 15.85
C MET A 735 6.73 7.29 17.05
N ASP A 736 5.46 6.96 17.19
CA ASP A 736 4.86 5.77 17.82
C ASP A 736 3.34 5.97 17.86
N LEU A 737 2.70 5.60 16.76
CA LEU A 737 1.32 5.07 16.71
C LEU A 737 1.05 4.62 15.26
#